data_ac055625842164c9a1f1cad1c1a1e5d5
#
_entry.id   ac055625842164c9a1f1cad1c1a1e5d5
#
_cell.length_a   1.000
_cell.length_b   1.000
_cell.length_c   1.000
_cell.angle_alpha   90.00
_cell.angle_beta   90.00
_cell.angle_gamma   90.00
#
_symmetry.space_group_name_H-M   'P 1'
#
loop_
_entity.id
_entity.type
_entity.pdbx_description
1 polymer ?
#
loop_
_entity_poly.entity_id
_entity_poly.type
_entity_poly.pdbx_seq_one_letter_code
_entity_poly.pdbx_strand_id
1 'polypeptide(L)'
;MNAQNFTQKTLEAVQTAQSMAQENRNSYITPEHLLYALVDQDGGLIPTLFKRMGVDCDALLSELDGQIAALPKVGGDSSEVYMSSELSRVFTAAEKAAKSMGDEYLSVEHLMIGIFAAGTAATKRILADHGITKSAFTTELSKVKSAPVIGDNPESTYDALKKYGTDLVERARDNKLDPVIGRDTEIRNVIRILSRKTKNNPVLIGEPGVGKTAIAEGLAQRIVRGDVPDGLKDKTIFSLDMGALIAGAKYRGEFEERLKAVLEGIRKSEGRIILFIDELHTIVGAGKTEGSMDAGNLLKPMLARGELHCIGATTLDEYRKYIEKDAALERRFQPVQVDEPTVEDTISILRGLKERYEVFHGVRIHDSALVAAATLSNRYITDRFLPDKAIDLVDEACALIRTEIDSMPAEMDDIRRKIMQLEIEEMALKKEDDQLSKDRLAKLREELANLKEKFNEMKARWDSEKNSVDEVKNLKSKLEQLHADIENAQLHYEYEKAAKLKYSDLPALERQLAEAEKKSEERKSNTMVHDTVTEEEIANIVAKWTGIPVAKLREGEREKILHLGELLHKRVIGQDEAVQKVTEAILRSRAGIADPNRPIGSFLFLGPTGVGKTELAKSLAECLFDDEHNIVRIDMTEYMEKFSVSRLIGAPPGYVGYDEGGQLTEAVRRKPYSVVLFDEIEKAHPDVFNILLQILDDGRITDSQGRTVDFKNTIIILTSNLGSQYLLDGIGEDGEISQSAKDAVMGELRRAFRPEFLNRLDETIMFHPLTKANLGGIIDIMVESLRKRLADRALKLEITDAAKQLIISRGYDPLYGARPLRRYLQASVETLIARTILSGELSAGATITVDAVDGELVCR
;
A
#
# COMPACT_ATOMS: atom_id res chain seq x y z
N MET A 1 26.21 10.00 -49.26
CA MET A 1 24.99 9.92 -48.46
C MET A 1 25.28 10.49 -47.09
N ASN A 2 24.50 11.44 -46.63
CA ASN A 2 24.73 12.00 -45.31
C ASN A 2 23.93 11.17 -44.30
N ALA A 3 24.58 10.27 -43.57
CA ALA A 3 23.96 9.39 -42.56
C ALA A 3 23.29 10.18 -41.39
N GLN A 4 23.49 11.49 -41.35
CA GLN A 4 22.93 12.38 -40.34
C GLN A 4 21.39 12.54 -40.43
N ASN A 5 20.80 12.22 -41.58
CA ASN A 5 19.36 12.31 -41.82
C ASN A 5 18.66 10.94 -41.82
N PHE A 6 19.26 9.92 -41.28
CA PHE A 6 18.65 8.58 -41.17
C PHE A 6 18.04 8.39 -39.79
N THR A 7 16.89 7.73 -39.74
CA THR A 7 16.31 7.34 -38.44
C THR A 7 17.13 6.18 -37.82
N GLN A 8 17.03 6.02 -36.49
CA GLN A 8 17.77 4.96 -35.78
C GLN A 8 17.48 3.59 -36.35
N LYS A 9 16.23 3.28 -36.64
CA LYS A 9 15.81 1.99 -37.27
C LYS A 9 16.32 1.82 -38.68
N THR A 10 16.43 2.90 -39.45
CA THR A 10 17.05 2.87 -40.77
C THR A 10 18.55 2.55 -40.70
N LEU A 11 19.26 3.17 -39.73
CA LEU A 11 20.69 2.88 -39.51
C LEU A 11 20.89 1.42 -39.07
N GLU A 12 20.05 0.91 -38.13
CA GLU A 12 20.06 -0.46 -37.68
C GLU A 12 19.86 -1.44 -38.88
N ALA A 13 18.84 -1.22 -39.72
CA ALA A 13 18.58 -2.04 -40.87
C ALA A 13 19.76 -2.07 -41.88
N VAL A 14 20.40 -0.91 -42.10
CA VAL A 14 21.57 -0.83 -42.98
C VAL A 14 22.77 -1.53 -42.36
N GLN A 15 23.01 -1.44 -41.08
CA GLN A 15 24.08 -2.16 -40.38
C GLN A 15 23.85 -3.67 -40.43
N THR A 16 22.63 -4.14 -40.16
CA THR A 16 22.25 -5.55 -40.25
C THR A 16 22.48 -6.08 -41.66
N ALA A 17 22.04 -5.35 -42.70
CA ALA A 17 22.27 -5.70 -44.09
C ALA A 17 23.76 -5.79 -44.44
N GLN A 18 24.60 -4.91 -43.87
CA GLN A 18 26.05 -4.96 -44.02
C GLN A 18 26.68 -6.16 -43.33
N SER A 19 26.31 -6.43 -42.10
CA SER A 19 26.80 -7.59 -41.33
C SER A 19 26.44 -8.90 -42.03
N MET A 20 25.20 -9.00 -42.52
CA MET A 20 24.72 -10.16 -43.25
C MET A 20 25.49 -10.40 -44.56
N ALA A 21 25.80 -9.33 -45.29
CA ALA A 21 26.61 -9.44 -46.50
C ALA A 21 28.05 -9.90 -46.18
N GLN A 22 28.63 -9.47 -45.05
CA GLN A 22 29.92 -9.92 -44.57
C GLN A 22 29.91 -11.40 -44.16
N GLU A 23 28.93 -11.82 -43.39
CA GLU A 23 28.78 -13.23 -42.94
C GLU A 23 28.63 -14.19 -44.11
N ASN A 24 27.86 -13.80 -45.14
CA ASN A 24 27.65 -14.57 -46.35
C ASN A 24 28.80 -14.43 -47.34
N ARG A 25 29.85 -13.65 -47.04
CA ARG A 25 31.00 -13.36 -47.92
C ARG A 25 30.60 -12.80 -49.28
N ASN A 26 29.59 -11.92 -49.32
CA ASN A 26 29.19 -11.26 -50.55
C ASN A 26 30.02 -9.97 -50.73
N SER A 27 30.41 -9.65 -51.99
CA SER A 27 31.18 -8.44 -52.30
C SER A 27 30.38 -7.15 -52.17
N TYR A 28 29.06 -7.26 -52.30
CA TYR A 28 28.16 -6.11 -52.35
C TYR A 28 26.96 -6.29 -51.44
N ILE A 29 26.58 -5.22 -50.79
CA ILE A 29 25.27 -5.10 -50.11
C ILE A 29 24.22 -4.88 -51.20
N THR A 30 23.26 -5.76 -51.33
CA THR A 30 22.21 -5.72 -52.35
C THR A 30 20.83 -5.37 -51.73
N PRO A 31 19.81 -5.05 -52.54
CA PRO A 31 18.45 -4.81 -52.04
C PRO A 31 17.83 -6.00 -51.29
N GLU A 32 18.28 -7.25 -51.56
CA GLU A 32 17.86 -8.47 -50.86
C GLU A 32 18.30 -8.42 -49.38
N HIS A 33 19.57 -8.06 -49.14
CA HIS A 33 20.08 -7.90 -47.74
C HIS A 33 19.30 -6.82 -46.99
N LEU A 34 19.02 -5.68 -47.66
CA LEU A 34 18.25 -4.59 -47.03
C LEU A 34 16.80 -5.04 -46.76
N LEU A 35 16.14 -5.73 -47.70
CA LEU A 35 14.79 -6.21 -47.51
C LEU A 35 14.72 -7.22 -46.36
N TYR A 36 15.67 -8.13 -46.29
CA TYR A 36 15.78 -9.06 -45.16
C TYR A 36 15.89 -8.32 -43.84
N ALA A 37 16.84 -7.39 -43.72
CA ALA A 37 17.04 -6.60 -42.49
C ALA A 37 15.83 -5.77 -42.09
N LEU A 38 15.04 -5.29 -43.06
CA LEU A 38 13.80 -4.54 -42.75
C LEU A 38 12.67 -5.45 -42.26
N VAL A 39 12.62 -6.70 -42.70
CA VAL A 39 11.58 -7.67 -42.31
C VAL A 39 11.93 -8.36 -40.99
N ASP A 40 13.21 -8.61 -40.72
CA ASP A 40 13.72 -9.25 -39.49
C ASP A 40 13.83 -8.31 -38.28
N GLN A 41 13.50 -7.04 -38.45
CA GLN A 41 13.65 -6.00 -37.43
C GLN A 41 12.65 -6.17 -36.29
N ASP A 42 13.14 -6.47 -35.08
CA ASP A 42 12.31 -6.62 -33.89
C ASP A 42 11.53 -5.32 -33.56
N GLY A 43 10.18 -5.45 -33.44
CA GLY A 43 9.30 -4.31 -33.19
C GLY A 43 9.31 -3.27 -34.33
N GLY A 44 9.83 -3.58 -35.50
CA GLY A 44 9.91 -2.69 -36.66
C GLY A 44 8.54 -2.44 -37.30
N LEU A 45 8.46 -1.30 -38.01
CA LEU A 45 7.25 -0.92 -38.77
C LEU A 45 6.94 -1.93 -39.88
N ILE A 46 7.95 -2.37 -40.62
CA ILE A 46 7.76 -3.21 -41.81
C ILE A 46 7.15 -4.57 -41.45
N PRO A 47 7.70 -5.36 -40.48
CA PRO A 47 7.07 -6.63 -40.10
C PRO A 47 5.66 -6.41 -39.50
N THR A 48 5.40 -5.30 -38.80
CA THR A 48 4.08 -4.98 -38.29
C THR A 48 3.06 -4.75 -39.41
N LEU A 49 3.45 -3.98 -40.45
CA LEU A 49 2.59 -3.76 -41.62
C LEU A 49 2.35 -5.07 -42.41
N PHE A 50 3.37 -5.91 -42.59
CA PHE A 50 3.24 -7.17 -43.30
C PHE A 50 2.31 -8.15 -42.57
N LYS A 51 2.38 -8.25 -41.23
CA LYS A 51 1.45 -9.03 -40.41
C LYS A 51 0.00 -8.54 -40.56
N ARG A 52 -0.20 -7.22 -40.64
CA ARG A 52 -1.54 -6.65 -40.89
C ARG A 52 -2.09 -6.95 -42.28
N MET A 53 -1.19 -7.08 -43.26
CA MET A 53 -1.54 -7.48 -44.60
C MET A 53 -1.76 -9.01 -44.72
N GLY A 54 -1.57 -9.79 -43.63
CA GLY A 54 -1.71 -11.24 -43.64
C GLY A 54 -0.54 -11.99 -44.26
N VAL A 55 0.64 -11.35 -44.33
CA VAL A 55 1.87 -11.97 -44.88
C VAL A 55 2.56 -12.79 -43.80
N ASP A 56 2.98 -13.99 -44.15
CA ASP A 56 3.86 -14.82 -43.33
C ASP A 56 5.31 -14.33 -43.47
N CYS A 57 5.77 -13.60 -42.43
CA CYS A 57 7.12 -13.01 -42.39
C CYS A 57 8.22 -14.10 -42.34
N ASP A 58 7.97 -15.25 -41.70
CA ASP A 58 8.96 -16.32 -41.56
C ASP A 58 9.21 -17.02 -42.91
N ALA A 59 8.14 -17.26 -43.66
CA ALA A 59 8.24 -17.79 -45.02
C ALA A 59 8.97 -16.81 -45.95
N LEU A 60 8.70 -15.50 -45.85
CA LEU A 60 9.37 -14.45 -46.61
C LEU A 60 10.87 -14.38 -46.28
N LEU A 61 11.22 -14.43 -44.99
CA LEU A 61 12.65 -14.42 -44.56
C LEU A 61 13.39 -15.65 -45.07
N SER A 62 12.79 -16.86 -45.03
CA SER A 62 13.39 -18.08 -45.50
C SER A 62 13.67 -18.04 -47.03
N GLU A 63 12.76 -17.41 -47.83
CA GLU A 63 12.97 -17.25 -49.26
C GLU A 63 14.08 -16.24 -49.57
N LEU A 64 14.14 -15.14 -48.81
CA LEU A 64 15.19 -14.13 -48.91
C LEU A 64 16.56 -14.72 -48.55
N ASP A 65 16.66 -15.56 -47.53
CA ASP A 65 17.88 -16.26 -47.14
C ASP A 65 18.37 -17.16 -48.28
N GLY A 66 17.46 -17.89 -48.91
CA GLY A 66 17.79 -18.73 -50.08
C GLY A 66 18.36 -17.92 -51.27
N GLN A 67 17.81 -16.70 -51.49
CA GLN A 67 18.30 -15.80 -52.54
C GLN A 67 19.66 -15.18 -52.20
N ILE A 68 19.86 -14.78 -50.95
CA ILE A 68 21.11 -14.20 -50.45
C ILE A 68 22.23 -15.28 -50.52
N ALA A 69 21.93 -16.52 -50.17
CA ALA A 69 22.88 -17.63 -50.23
C ALA A 69 23.34 -17.94 -51.68
N ALA A 70 22.49 -17.63 -52.67
CA ALA A 70 22.76 -17.81 -54.10
C ALA A 70 23.60 -16.66 -54.73
N LEU A 71 23.79 -15.57 -54.02
CA LEU A 71 24.60 -14.44 -54.50
C LEU A 71 26.09 -14.82 -54.63
N PRO A 72 26.85 -14.16 -55.55
CA PRO A 72 28.28 -14.43 -55.75
C PRO A 72 29.08 -14.22 -54.45
N LYS A 73 29.89 -15.22 -54.09
CA LYS A 73 30.76 -15.19 -52.88
C LYS A 73 32.22 -14.93 -53.28
N VAL A 74 32.93 -14.15 -52.49
CA VAL A 74 34.34 -13.85 -52.67
C VAL A 74 35.21 -14.84 -51.91
N GLY A 75 36.20 -15.43 -52.62
CA GLY A 75 37.21 -16.24 -51.97
C GLY A 75 38.41 -15.39 -51.54
N GLY A 76 38.44 -15.04 -50.28
CA GLY A 76 39.54 -14.30 -49.68
C GLY A 76 39.10 -13.52 -48.41
N ASP A 77 40.06 -13.19 -47.53
CA ASP A 77 39.83 -12.55 -46.21
C ASP A 77 39.62 -11.02 -46.34
N SER A 78 38.97 -10.52 -47.41
CA SER A 78 38.65 -9.09 -47.53
C SER A 78 37.39 -8.72 -46.73
N SER A 79 37.55 -7.95 -45.68
CA SER A 79 36.48 -7.46 -44.80
C SER A 79 35.69 -6.25 -45.35
N GLU A 80 35.99 -5.77 -46.54
CA GLU A 80 35.32 -4.61 -47.13
C GLU A 80 34.18 -5.03 -48.06
N VAL A 81 32.96 -4.63 -47.70
CA VAL A 81 31.76 -4.84 -48.50
C VAL A 81 31.31 -3.49 -49.06
N TYR A 82 31.03 -3.44 -50.37
CA TYR A 82 30.63 -2.24 -51.06
C TYR A 82 29.13 -2.22 -51.33
N MET A 83 28.54 -1.02 -51.43
CA MET A 83 27.14 -0.87 -51.83
C MET A 83 26.95 -1.16 -53.31
N SER A 84 25.95 -2.01 -53.66
CA SER A 84 25.63 -2.29 -55.05
C SER A 84 25.01 -1.09 -55.78
N SER A 85 25.08 -1.03 -57.10
CA SER A 85 24.47 0.02 -57.95
C SER A 85 22.94 0.03 -57.78
N GLU A 86 22.35 -1.15 -57.63
CA GLU A 86 20.91 -1.36 -57.40
C GLU A 86 20.48 -0.78 -56.08
N LEU A 87 21.23 -1.07 -55.01
CA LEU A 87 20.94 -0.52 -53.68
C LEU A 87 21.09 1.00 -53.64
N SER A 88 22.08 1.56 -54.33
CA SER A 88 22.22 3.02 -54.45
C SER A 88 21.01 3.66 -55.14
N ARG A 89 20.39 2.98 -56.11
CA ARG A 89 19.13 3.46 -56.74
C ARG A 89 17.95 3.37 -55.77
N VAL A 90 17.89 2.33 -54.95
CA VAL A 90 16.86 2.20 -53.89
C VAL A 90 16.94 3.37 -52.91
N PHE A 91 18.13 3.73 -52.44
CA PHE A 91 18.29 4.92 -51.54
C PHE A 91 17.89 6.23 -52.25
N THR A 92 18.27 6.42 -53.53
CA THR A 92 17.86 7.61 -54.29
C THR A 92 16.34 7.66 -54.46
N ALA A 93 15.67 6.53 -54.66
CA ALA A 93 14.22 6.47 -54.73
C ALA A 93 13.54 6.71 -53.36
N ALA A 94 14.14 6.22 -52.29
CA ALA A 94 13.69 6.46 -50.91
C ALA A 94 13.81 7.93 -50.50
N GLU A 95 14.91 8.61 -50.87
CA GLU A 95 15.07 10.06 -50.65
C GLU A 95 14.02 10.88 -51.41
N LYS A 96 13.65 10.49 -52.60
CA LYS A 96 12.57 11.12 -53.39
C LYS A 96 11.21 10.92 -52.70
N ALA A 97 10.97 9.67 -52.16
CA ALA A 97 9.76 9.36 -51.46
C ALA A 97 9.64 10.19 -50.15
N ALA A 98 10.72 10.30 -49.36
CA ALA A 98 10.75 11.13 -48.17
C ALA A 98 10.40 12.60 -48.47
N LYS A 99 11.03 13.20 -49.50
CA LYS A 99 10.73 14.56 -49.94
C LYS A 99 9.28 14.72 -50.38
N SER A 100 8.72 13.73 -51.09
CA SER A 100 7.31 13.81 -51.54
C SER A 100 6.30 13.70 -50.40
N MET A 101 6.70 13.05 -49.31
CA MET A 101 5.90 12.90 -48.06
C MET A 101 6.07 14.07 -47.07
N GLY A 102 7.03 14.98 -47.34
CA GLY A 102 7.33 16.12 -46.46
C GLY A 102 8.14 15.70 -45.23
N ASP A 103 8.87 14.62 -45.32
CA ASP A 103 9.65 14.08 -44.20
C ASP A 103 11.09 14.61 -44.23
N GLU A 104 11.65 14.99 -43.09
CA GLU A 104 13.03 15.51 -42.97
C GLU A 104 14.05 14.36 -42.85
N TYR A 105 13.62 13.21 -42.26
CA TYR A 105 14.44 12.05 -42.05
C TYR A 105 14.04 10.90 -42.97
N LEU A 106 15.04 10.12 -43.36
CA LEU A 106 14.85 8.88 -44.12
C LEU A 106 14.54 7.74 -43.15
N SER A 107 13.35 7.18 -43.23
CA SER A 107 12.84 6.11 -42.36
C SER A 107 12.65 4.80 -43.12
N VAL A 108 12.37 3.72 -42.41
CA VAL A 108 12.26 2.34 -42.97
C VAL A 108 11.17 2.22 -44.03
N GLU A 109 10.04 2.93 -43.89
CA GLU A 109 9.00 2.95 -44.94
C GLU A 109 9.47 3.57 -46.25
N HIS A 110 10.33 4.59 -46.22
CA HIS A 110 10.91 5.17 -47.40
C HIS A 110 11.85 4.17 -48.14
N LEU A 111 12.64 3.41 -47.36
CA LEU A 111 13.47 2.34 -47.91
C LEU A 111 12.61 1.27 -48.60
N MET A 112 11.48 0.88 -47.95
CA MET A 112 10.56 -0.07 -48.54
C MET A 112 9.92 0.44 -49.84
N ILE A 113 9.49 1.71 -49.86
CA ILE A 113 9.01 2.38 -51.09
C ILE A 113 10.10 2.43 -52.15
N GLY A 114 11.35 2.68 -51.75
CA GLY A 114 12.53 2.61 -52.61
C GLY A 114 12.75 1.22 -53.23
N ILE A 115 12.58 0.15 -52.48
CA ILE A 115 12.66 -1.25 -52.94
C ILE A 115 11.57 -1.53 -53.97
N PHE A 116 10.32 -1.12 -53.75
CA PHE A 116 9.25 -1.23 -54.74
C PHE A 116 9.60 -0.51 -56.05
N ALA A 117 10.21 0.68 -55.98
CA ALA A 117 10.53 1.48 -57.16
C ALA A 117 11.77 0.96 -57.93
N ALA A 118 12.86 0.72 -57.20
CA ALA A 118 14.19 0.49 -57.79
C ALA A 118 14.87 -0.84 -57.36
N GLY A 119 14.17 -1.72 -56.64
CA GLY A 119 14.70 -3.04 -56.26
C GLY A 119 14.95 -3.95 -57.45
N THR A 120 15.72 -5.02 -57.22
CA THR A 120 16.06 -6.03 -58.22
C THR A 120 14.83 -6.80 -58.75
N ALA A 121 15.00 -7.54 -59.84
CA ALA A 121 13.93 -8.39 -60.36
C ALA A 121 13.59 -9.51 -59.33
N ALA A 122 14.57 -9.95 -58.55
CA ALA A 122 14.39 -11.00 -57.53
C ALA A 122 13.56 -10.44 -56.35
N THR A 123 13.93 -9.28 -55.76
CA THR A 123 13.15 -8.65 -54.67
C THR A 123 11.70 -8.35 -55.08
N LYS A 124 11.48 -7.87 -56.29
CA LYS A 124 10.13 -7.57 -56.80
C LYS A 124 9.31 -8.83 -57.01
N ARG A 125 9.91 -9.91 -57.44
CA ARG A 125 9.24 -11.21 -57.60
C ARG A 125 8.83 -11.78 -56.25
N ILE A 126 9.76 -11.83 -55.29
CA ILE A 126 9.50 -12.32 -53.94
C ILE A 126 8.35 -11.56 -53.31
N LEU A 127 8.38 -10.23 -53.39
CA LEU A 127 7.29 -9.39 -52.84
C LEU A 127 5.92 -9.69 -53.53
N ALA A 128 5.92 -9.90 -54.81
CA ALA A 128 4.72 -10.24 -55.58
C ALA A 128 4.20 -11.67 -55.25
N ASP A 129 5.10 -12.66 -55.09
CA ASP A 129 4.75 -14.03 -54.73
C ASP A 129 4.09 -14.14 -53.35
N HIS A 130 4.48 -13.25 -52.43
CA HIS A 130 3.84 -13.10 -51.12
C HIS A 130 2.68 -12.09 -51.12
N GLY A 131 2.20 -11.64 -52.26
CA GLY A 131 1.07 -10.72 -52.40
C GLY A 131 1.31 -9.29 -51.92
N ILE A 132 2.57 -8.90 -51.70
CA ILE A 132 2.97 -7.58 -51.21
C ILE A 132 3.08 -6.61 -52.39
N THR A 133 2.07 -5.77 -52.57
CA THR A 133 2.07 -4.72 -53.62
C THR A 133 2.31 -3.34 -52.99
N LYS A 134 2.90 -2.44 -53.78
CA LYS A 134 3.11 -1.04 -53.39
C LYS A 134 1.80 -0.37 -52.92
N SER A 135 0.71 -0.63 -53.63
CA SER A 135 -0.61 -0.05 -53.31
C SER A 135 -1.13 -0.53 -51.96
N ALA A 136 -1.09 -1.87 -51.69
CA ALA A 136 -1.53 -2.42 -50.40
C ALA A 136 -0.66 -1.89 -49.25
N PHE A 137 0.68 -1.88 -49.45
CA PHE A 137 1.62 -1.33 -48.46
C PHE A 137 1.35 0.13 -48.14
N THR A 138 1.17 1.00 -49.16
CA THR A 138 0.91 2.42 -48.92
C THR A 138 -0.46 2.69 -48.28
N THR A 139 -1.44 1.85 -48.56
CA THR A 139 -2.76 1.91 -47.90
C THR A 139 -2.65 1.57 -46.42
N GLU A 140 -1.96 0.50 -46.05
CA GLU A 140 -1.75 0.13 -44.67
C GLU A 140 -0.84 1.14 -43.94
N LEU A 141 0.21 1.65 -44.60
CA LEU A 141 1.06 2.70 -44.08
C LEU A 141 0.28 3.97 -43.73
N SER A 142 -0.65 4.39 -44.63
CA SER A 142 -1.47 5.59 -44.38
C SER A 142 -2.42 5.48 -43.17
N LYS A 143 -2.75 4.25 -42.73
CA LYS A 143 -3.54 4.01 -41.53
C LYS A 143 -2.70 4.16 -40.24
N VAL A 144 -1.39 3.94 -40.33
CA VAL A 144 -0.46 3.93 -39.22
C VAL A 144 0.32 5.24 -39.08
N LYS A 145 0.75 5.80 -40.23
CA LYS A 145 1.52 7.05 -40.28
C LYS A 145 0.62 8.26 -40.12
N SER A 146 0.69 8.92 -38.96
CA SER A 146 -0.18 10.03 -38.57
C SER A 146 0.46 11.40 -38.76
N ALA A 147 1.79 11.54 -38.89
CA ALA A 147 2.51 12.80 -39.00
C ALA A 147 3.79 12.66 -39.83
N PRO A 148 4.35 13.76 -40.38
CA PRO A 148 5.67 13.77 -41.00
C PRO A 148 6.77 13.37 -40.03
N VAL A 149 7.82 12.71 -40.55
CA VAL A 149 9.01 12.28 -39.80
C VAL A 149 9.95 13.46 -39.61
N ILE A 150 9.92 14.08 -38.43
CA ILE A 150 10.74 15.26 -38.08
C ILE A 150 11.91 14.88 -37.15
N GLY A 151 11.83 13.71 -36.47
CA GLY A 151 12.83 13.21 -35.51
C GLY A 151 13.55 11.95 -35.98
N ASP A 152 14.59 11.56 -35.27
CA ASP A 152 15.41 10.38 -35.54
C ASP A 152 14.77 9.02 -35.10
N ASN A 153 13.63 9.08 -34.37
CA ASN A 153 12.89 7.89 -33.92
C ASN A 153 11.37 8.00 -34.16
N PRO A 154 10.91 7.99 -35.43
CA PRO A 154 9.51 8.18 -35.80
C PRO A 154 8.62 6.99 -35.39
N GLU A 155 9.18 5.81 -35.21
CA GLU A 155 8.42 4.61 -34.87
C GLU A 155 7.84 4.67 -33.44
N SER A 156 8.39 5.56 -32.59
CA SER A 156 7.83 5.83 -31.26
C SER A 156 6.43 6.47 -31.33
N THR A 157 6.06 7.07 -32.46
CA THR A 157 4.77 7.77 -32.67
C THR A 157 3.76 6.93 -33.47
N TYR A 158 4.21 5.83 -34.11
CA TYR A 158 3.32 4.95 -34.84
C TYR A 158 2.49 4.10 -33.88
N ASP A 159 1.19 3.95 -34.13
CA ASP A 159 0.24 3.28 -33.25
C ASP A 159 0.19 3.86 -31.83
N ALA A 160 0.37 5.18 -31.70
CA ALA A 160 0.50 5.89 -30.43
C ALA A 160 -0.64 5.58 -29.45
N LEU A 161 -1.87 5.36 -29.93
CA LEU A 161 -2.99 4.97 -29.09
C LEU A 161 -2.78 3.61 -28.44
N LYS A 162 -2.24 2.62 -29.12
CA LYS A 162 -1.99 1.29 -28.53
C LYS A 162 -0.77 1.26 -27.61
N LYS A 163 0.23 2.13 -27.87
CA LYS A 163 1.46 2.20 -27.08
C LYS A 163 1.29 2.98 -25.77
N TYR A 164 0.52 4.05 -25.80
CA TYR A 164 0.47 5.05 -24.72
C TYR A 164 -0.86 5.10 -24.00
N GLY A 165 -1.67 4.05 -24.10
CA GLY A 165 -2.90 3.96 -23.35
C GLY A 165 -3.71 2.71 -23.68
N THR A 166 -4.87 2.63 -23.04
CA THR A 166 -5.74 1.45 -23.09
C THR A 166 -7.17 1.87 -23.40
N ASP A 167 -7.85 1.15 -24.29
CA ASP A 167 -9.29 1.31 -24.54
C ASP A 167 -10.08 0.57 -23.45
N LEU A 168 -10.75 1.33 -22.57
CA LEU A 168 -11.55 0.77 -21.48
C LEU A 168 -12.82 0.07 -22.00
N VAL A 169 -13.36 0.51 -23.16
CA VAL A 169 -14.55 -0.14 -23.74
C VAL A 169 -14.19 -1.50 -24.34
N GLU A 170 -13.00 -1.63 -24.96
CA GLU A 170 -12.49 -2.93 -25.42
C GLU A 170 -12.26 -3.87 -24.23
N ARG A 171 -11.63 -3.38 -23.17
CA ARG A 171 -11.44 -4.16 -21.92
C ARG A 171 -12.76 -4.57 -21.26
N ALA A 172 -13.77 -3.68 -21.32
CA ALA A 172 -15.10 -4.00 -20.81
C ALA A 172 -15.76 -5.11 -21.63
N ARG A 173 -15.60 -5.09 -22.97
CA ARG A 173 -16.10 -6.17 -23.87
C ARG A 173 -15.42 -7.51 -23.57
N ASP A 174 -14.13 -7.46 -23.29
CA ASP A 174 -13.34 -8.65 -22.91
C ASP A 174 -13.60 -9.12 -21.47
N ASN A 175 -14.51 -8.46 -20.73
CA ASN A 175 -14.80 -8.71 -19.32
C ASN A 175 -13.57 -8.62 -18.38
N LYS A 176 -12.60 -7.77 -18.75
CA LYS A 176 -11.34 -7.56 -18.00
C LYS A 176 -11.41 -6.41 -16.98
N LEU A 177 -12.56 -5.74 -16.86
CA LEU A 177 -12.79 -4.68 -15.87
C LEU A 177 -13.58 -5.21 -14.68
N ASP A 178 -13.25 -4.71 -13.50
CA ASP A 178 -13.97 -5.03 -12.28
C ASP A 178 -15.40 -4.45 -12.28
N PRO A 179 -16.38 -5.12 -11.66
CA PRO A 179 -17.74 -4.59 -11.57
C PRO A 179 -17.75 -3.30 -10.72
N VAL A 180 -18.35 -2.25 -11.25
CA VAL A 180 -18.46 -0.96 -10.55
C VAL A 180 -19.79 -0.88 -9.82
N ILE A 181 -19.72 -0.73 -8.50
CA ILE A 181 -20.87 -0.76 -7.58
C ILE A 181 -20.92 0.57 -6.81
N GLY A 182 -22.13 1.09 -6.59
CA GLY A 182 -22.37 2.25 -5.72
C GLY A 182 -21.98 3.60 -6.31
N ARG A 183 -21.63 3.69 -7.62
CA ARG A 183 -21.23 4.95 -8.30
C ARG A 183 -22.19 5.41 -9.39
N ASP A 184 -23.43 4.98 -9.30
CA ASP A 184 -24.46 5.29 -10.33
C ASP A 184 -24.74 6.78 -10.48
N THR A 185 -24.74 7.51 -9.38
CA THR A 185 -25.01 8.97 -9.36
C THR A 185 -23.90 9.73 -10.07
N GLU A 186 -22.66 9.41 -9.76
CA GLU A 186 -21.47 10.04 -10.34
C GLU A 186 -21.37 9.72 -11.84
N ILE A 187 -21.59 8.46 -12.24
CA ILE A 187 -21.59 8.06 -13.66
C ILE A 187 -22.70 8.79 -14.42
N ARG A 188 -23.91 8.92 -13.88
CA ARG A 188 -24.99 9.71 -14.49
C ARG A 188 -24.62 11.18 -14.62
N ASN A 189 -23.94 11.76 -13.63
CA ASN A 189 -23.45 13.13 -13.69
C ASN A 189 -22.40 13.30 -14.78
N VAL A 190 -21.45 12.36 -14.91
CA VAL A 190 -20.45 12.34 -15.99
C VAL A 190 -21.14 12.28 -17.36
N ILE A 191 -22.11 11.37 -17.56
CA ILE A 191 -22.89 11.25 -18.79
C ILE A 191 -23.58 12.58 -19.11
N ARG A 192 -24.24 13.19 -18.12
CA ARG A 192 -24.92 14.49 -18.29
C ARG A 192 -23.98 15.60 -18.70
N ILE A 193 -22.76 15.66 -18.12
CA ILE A 193 -21.74 16.67 -18.44
C ILE A 193 -21.22 16.45 -19.85
N LEU A 194 -20.87 15.23 -20.24
CA LEU A 194 -20.41 14.89 -21.58
C LEU A 194 -21.42 15.25 -22.68
N SER A 195 -22.72 15.25 -22.34
CA SER A 195 -23.81 15.61 -23.27
C SER A 195 -24.08 17.12 -23.37
N ARG A 196 -23.33 17.98 -22.63
CA ARG A 196 -23.50 19.44 -22.66
C ARG A 196 -22.84 20.05 -23.89
N LYS A 197 -23.33 21.21 -24.31
CA LYS A 197 -22.74 22.01 -25.42
C LYS A 197 -21.44 22.71 -25.01
N THR A 198 -21.33 23.10 -23.74
CA THR A 198 -20.17 23.80 -23.16
C THR A 198 -19.86 23.24 -21.79
N LYS A 199 -18.61 23.36 -21.30
CA LYS A 199 -18.14 22.73 -20.07
C LYS A 199 -18.47 21.24 -20.05
N ASN A 200 -18.22 20.56 -21.17
CA ASN A 200 -18.56 19.18 -21.42
C ASN A 200 -17.44 18.19 -21.07
N ASN A 201 -16.44 18.64 -20.33
CA ASN A 201 -15.37 17.76 -19.84
C ASN A 201 -15.52 17.63 -18.32
N PRO A 202 -15.97 16.48 -17.79
CA PRO A 202 -16.02 16.25 -16.36
C PRO A 202 -14.63 16.08 -15.76
N VAL A 203 -14.44 16.58 -14.53
CA VAL A 203 -13.29 16.27 -13.69
C VAL A 203 -13.79 15.62 -12.41
N LEU A 204 -13.37 14.40 -12.16
CA LEU A 204 -13.63 13.64 -10.95
C LEU A 204 -12.69 14.15 -9.84
N ILE A 205 -13.28 14.72 -8.79
CA ILE A 205 -12.52 15.32 -7.69
C ILE A 205 -12.82 14.56 -6.42
N GLY A 206 -11.80 14.06 -5.75
CA GLY A 206 -11.96 13.33 -4.49
C GLY A 206 -10.62 12.88 -3.96
N GLU A 207 -10.63 12.36 -2.74
CA GLU A 207 -9.43 11.86 -2.08
C GLU A 207 -8.83 10.63 -2.83
N PRO A 208 -7.54 10.32 -2.60
CA PRO A 208 -6.93 9.11 -3.17
C PRO A 208 -7.69 7.85 -2.70
N GLY A 209 -7.85 6.86 -3.58
CA GLY A 209 -8.46 5.58 -3.21
C GLY A 209 -10.00 5.56 -3.09
N VAL A 210 -10.71 6.68 -3.34
CA VAL A 210 -12.18 6.69 -3.30
C VAL A 210 -12.86 6.08 -4.53
N GLY A 211 -12.11 5.63 -5.53
CA GLY A 211 -12.66 4.96 -6.73
C GLY A 211 -12.97 5.90 -7.90
N LYS A 212 -12.19 6.98 -8.10
CA LYS A 212 -12.36 7.90 -9.26
C LYS A 212 -12.20 7.19 -10.60
N THR A 213 -11.19 6.34 -10.74
CA THR A 213 -10.91 5.56 -11.97
C THR A 213 -12.05 4.58 -12.28
N ALA A 214 -12.63 3.95 -11.24
CA ALA A 214 -13.77 3.05 -11.37
C ALA A 214 -14.99 3.71 -12.03
N ILE A 215 -15.19 5.01 -11.87
CA ILE A 215 -16.30 5.74 -12.54
C ILE A 215 -16.12 5.75 -14.05
N ALA A 216 -14.89 5.91 -14.56
CA ALA A 216 -14.60 5.84 -15.99
C ALA A 216 -14.76 4.41 -16.53
N GLU A 217 -14.36 3.40 -15.74
CA GLU A 217 -14.56 1.99 -16.07
C GLU A 217 -16.04 1.62 -16.06
N GLY A 218 -16.82 2.09 -15.08
CA GLY A 218 -18.27 1.90 -15.03
C GLY A 218 -19.00 2.54 -16.19
N LEU A 219 -18.53 3.72 -16.65
CA LEU A 219 -19.05 4.33 -17.87
C LEU A 219 -18.76 3.46 -19.10
N ALA A 220 -17.56 2.90 -19.20
CA ALA A 220 -17.19 1.98 -20.29
C ALA A 220 -18.09 0.72 -20.30
N GLN A 221 -18.35 0.14 -19.13
CA GLN A 221 -19.28 -0.99 -19.01
C GLN A 221 -20.72 -0.64 -19.45
N ARG A 222 -21.20 0.55 -19.09
CA ARG A 222 -22.52 1.04 -19.53
C ARG A 222 -22.59 1.28 -21.04
N ILE A 223 -21.50 1.77 -21.66
CA ILE A 223 -21.41 1.91 -23.12
C ILE A 223 -21.56 0.55 -23.80
N VAL A 224 -20.83 -0.47 -23.30
CA VAL A 224 -20.93 -1.85 -23.84
C VAL A 224 -22.33 -2.42 -23.70
N ARG A 225 -23.01 -2.21 -22.56
CA ARG A 225 -24.40 -2.64 -22.32
C ARG A 225 -25.44 -1.83 -23.07
N GLY A 226 -25.04 -0.70 -23.69
CA GLY A 226 -25.97 0.22 -24.35
C GLY A 226 -26.84 1.07 -23.41
N ASP A 227 -26.50 1.09 -22.09
CA ASP A 227 -27.18 1.88 -21.06
C ASP A 227 -26.66 3.31 -20.97
N VAL A 228 -26.57 3.96 -22.13
CA VAL A 228 -26.15 5.35 -22.31
C VAL A 228 -26.97 6.02 -23.40
N PRO A 229 -27.07 7.37 -23.42
CA PRO A 229 -27.70 8.10 -24.50
C PRO A 229 -27.09 7.78 -25.87
N ASP A 230 -27.88 7.88 -26.94
CA ASP A 230 -27.47 7.51 -28.31
C ASP A 230 -26.16 8.18 -28.74
N GLY A 231 -25.88 9.42 -28.30
CA GLY A 231 -24.63 10.13 -28.61
C GLY A 231 -23.37 9.54 -27.96
N LEU A 232 -23.50 8.58 -27.05
CA LEU A 232 -22.39 7.92 -26.37
C LEU A 232 -22.25 6.43 -26.71
N LYS A 233 -23.23 5.80 -27.39
CA LYS A 233 -23.23 4.35 -27.68
C LYS A 233 -22.03 3.90 -28.52
N ASP A 234 -21.61 4.73 -29.47
CA ASP A 234 -20.48 4.44 -30.39
C ASP A 234 -19.17 5.05 -29.96
N LYS A 235 -19.09 5.56 -28.72
CA LYS A 235 -17.87 6.14 -28.18
C LYS A 235 -17.01 5.10 -27.50
N THR A 236 -15.70 5.34 -27.54
CA THR A 236 -14.71 4.59 -26.76
C THR A 236 -14.09 5.51 -25.71
N ILE A 237 -13.66 4.95 -24.59
CA ILE A 237 -12.95 5.66 -23.52
C ILE A 237 -11.52 5.19 -23.54
N PHE A 238 -10.63 6.10 -23.92
CA PHE A 238 -9.20 5.84 -24.00
C PHE A 238 -8.51 6.37 -22.74
N SER A 239 -7.99 5.47 -21.91
CA SER A 239 -7.21 5.81 -20.71
C SER A 239 -5.75 6.05 -21.10
N LEU A 240 -5.26 7.26 -20.85
CA LEU A 240 -3.89 7.67 -21.14
C LEU A 240 -2.92 7.13 -20.08
N ASP A 241 -1.88 6.45 -20.51
CA ASP A 241 -0.79 5.99 -19.64
C ASP A 241 0.34 7.03 -19.63
N MET A 242 0.39 7.82 -18.56
CA MET A 242 1.43 8.83 -18.36
C MET A 242 2.81 8.21 -18.14
N GLY A 243 2.87 7.04 -17.49
CA GLY A 243 4.11 6.32 -17.26
C GLY A 243 4.75 5.87 -18.57
N ALA A 244 3.96 5.29 -19.49
CA ALA A 244 4.42 4.87 -20.80
C ALA A 244 4.86 6.06 -21.69
N LEU A 245 4.20 7.21 -21.57
CA LEU A 245 4.60 8.43 -22.29
C LEU A 245 5.97 8.95 -21.87
N ILE A 246 6.29 8.86 -20.57
CA ILE A 246 7.53 9.40 -19.98
C ILE A 246 8.66 8.37 -20.08
N ALA A 247 8.35 7.08 -19.97
CA ALA A 247 9.35 6.01 -19.99
C ALA A 247 10.24 6.04 -21.23
N GLY A 248 11.56 6.09 -21.03
CA GLY A 248 12.54 6.12 -22.11
C GLY A 248 12.65 7.43 -22.89
N ALA A 249 11.89 8.47 -22.56
CA ALA A 249 12.07 9.81 -23.14
C ALA A 249 13.32 10.47 -22.54
N LYS A 250 14.38 10.62 -23.33
CA LYS A 250 15.64 11.25 -22.88
C LYS A 250 15.55 12.79 -22.89
N TYR A 251 14.71 13.36 -23.74
CA TYR A 251 14.54 14.78 -23.94
C TYR A 251 13.07 15.20 -23.87
N ARG A 252 12.83 16.41 -23.43
CA ARG A 252 11.49 17.04 -23.35
C ARG A 252 10.71 16.95 -24.67
N GLY A 253 11.36 17.12 -25.82
CA GLY A 253 10.74 17.09 -27.14
C GLY A 253 10.10 15.74 -27.46
N GLU A 254 10.68 14.63 -27.03
CA GLU A 254 10.17 13.28 -27.28
C GLU A 254 8.83 13.02 -26.59
N PHE A 255 8.66 13.47 -25.35
CA PHE A 255 7.37 13.41 -24.64
C PHE A 255 6.28 14.24 -25.34
N GLU A 256 6.62 15.48 -25.72
CA GLU A 256 5.69 16.35 -26.45
C GLU A 256 5.26 15.76 -27.80
N GLU A 257 6.19 15.12 -28.53
CA GLU A 257 5.90 14.44 -29.79
C GLU A 257 4.99 13.22 -29.59
N ARG A 258 5.25 12.39 -28.60
CA ARG A 258 4.41 11.23 -28.25
C ARG A 258 2.99 11.67 -27.88
N LEU A 259 2.85 12.67 -27.01
CA LEU A 259 1.54 13.22 -26.62
C LEU A 259 0.82 13.83 -27.83
N LYS A 260 1.53 14.58 -28.70
CA LYS A 260 0.95 15.09 -29.94
C LYS A 260 0.44 13.98 -30.84
N ALA A 261 1.18 12.88 -30.99
CA ALA A 261 0.76 11.73 -31.79
C ALA A 261 -0.52 11.09 -31.24
N VAL A 262 -0.65 10.92 -29.90
CA VAL A 262 -1.88 10.45 -29.25
C VAL A 262 -3.03 11.39 -29.52
N LEU A 263 -2.85 12.71 -29.29
CA LEU A 263 -3.89 13.73 -29.51
C LEU A 263 -4.34 13.82 -30.98
N GLU A 264 -3.42 13.67 -31.93
CA GLU A 264 -3.74 13.60 -33.36
C GLU A 264 -4.55 12.33 -33.70
N GLY A 265 -4.22 11.19 -33.09
CA GLY A 265 -5.00 9.96 -33.21
C GLY A 265 -6.45 10.16 -32.71
N ILE A 266 -6.60 10.80 -31.56
CA ILE A 266 -7.92 11.13 -30.98
C ILE A 266 -8.68 12.10 -31.90
N ARG A 267 -8.03 13.14 -32.41
CA ARG A 267 -8.65 14.11 -33.34
C ARG A 267 -9.16 13.46 -34.62
N LYS A 268 -8.37 12.54 -35.20
CA LYS A 268 -8.76 11.78 -36.41
C LYS A 268 -9.97 10.85 -36.17
N SER A 269 -10.28 10.49 -34.93
CA SER A 269 -11.47 9.71 -34.61
C SER A 269 -12.79 10.50 -34.71
N GLU A 270 -12.74 11.80 -35.05
CA GLU A 270 -13.90 12.67 -35.21
C GLU A 270 -14.82 12.66 -33.97
N GLY A 271 -14.20 12.67 -32.78
CA GLY A 271 -14.91 12.71 -31.51
C GLY A 271 -15.50 11.37 -31.06
N ARG A 272 -15.12 10.25 -31.65
CA ARG A 272 -15.50 8.93 -31.18
C ARG A 272 -14.75 8.50 -29.91
N ILE A 273 -13.57 9.04 -29.69
CA ILE A 273 -12.73 8.74 -28.52
C ILE A 273 -12.93 9.81 -27.45
N ILE A 274 -13.23 9.40 -26.23
CA ILE A 274 -13.22 10.22 -25.03
C ILE A 274 -11.90 9.90 -24.30
N LEU A 275 -11.08 10.90 -24.05
CA LEU A 275 -9.80 10.76 -23.36
C LEU A 275 -10.04 10.71 -21.86
N PHE A 276 -9.60 9.66 -21.18
CA PHE A 276 -9.54 9.61 -19.73
C PHE A 276 -8.09 9.88 -19.28
N ILE A 277 -7.93 10.84 -18.38
CA ILE A 277 -6.64 11.22 -17.80
C ILE A 277 -6.75 11.08 -16.30
N ASP A 278 -6.12 10.05 -15.76
CA ASP A 278 -5.91 9.96 -14.32
C ASP A 278 -4.78 10.90 -13.90
N GLU A 279 -4.86 11.45 -12.70
CA GLU A 279 -3.93 12.48 -12.20
C GLU A 279 -3.77 13.66 -13.19
N LEU A 280 -4.90 14.23 -13.62
CA LEU A 280 -4.94 15.33 -14.61
C LEU A 280 -3.95 16.47 -14.28
N HIS A 281 -3.67 16.70 -13.00
CA HIS A 281 -2.73 17.71 -12.54
C HIS A 281 -1.29 17.48 -13.03
N THR A 282 -0.88 16.25 -13.32
CA THR A 282 0.46 15.90 -13.82
C THR A 282 0.70 16.50 -15.21
N ILE A 283 -0.34 16.58 -16.03
CA ILE A 283 -0.27 17.18 -17.36
C ILE A 283 -0.34 18.70 -17.30
N VAL A 284 -1.17 19.23 -16.38
CA VAL A 284 -1.48 20.68 -16.32
C VAL A 284 -0.50 21.45 -15.42
N GLY A 285 0.03 20.79 -14.38
CA GLY A 285 0.86 21.41 -13.34
C GLY A 285 2.36 21.38 -13.58
N ALA A 286 2.81 20.59 -14.51
CA ALA A 286 4.23 20.33 -14.76
C ALA A 286 5.06 21.52 -15.27
N GLY A 287 4.45 22.69 -15.51
CA GLY A 287 5.09 23.86 -16.13
C GLY A 287 5.67 24.93 -15.21
N LYS A 288 5.65 24.77 -13.88
CA LYS A 288 6.04 25.87 -12.96
C LYS A 288 7.43 25.78 -12.34
N THR A 289 8.13 24.68 -12.50
CA THR A 289 9.55 24.54 -12.14
C THR A 289 10.42 24.63 -13.40
N GLU A 290 11.53 25.35 -13.35
CA GLU A 290 12.48 25.44 -14.47
C GLU A 290 12.87 24.02 -14.95
N GLY A 291 12.42 23.66 -16.17
CA GLY A 291 12.67 22.33 -16.76
C GLY A 291 11.49 21.36 -16.75
N SER A 292 10.33 21.66 -16.17
CA SER A 292 9.16 20.77 -16.17
C SER A 292 8.29 20.89 -17.42
N MET A 293 7.63 19.80 -17.79
CA MET A 293 6.85 19.62 -19.02
C MET A 293 5.50 20.38 -18.94
N ASP A 294 5.20 21.28 -19.84
CA ASP A 294 3.90 21.97 -19.93
C ASP A 294 3.04 21.38 -21.06
N ALA A 295 2.56 20.16 -20.82
CA ALA A 295 1.63 19.49 -21.74
C ALA A 295 0.24 20.15 -21.76
N GLY A 296 -0.09 20.96 -20.76
CA GLY A 296 -1.33 21.74 -20.72
C GLY A 296 -1.52 22.65 -21.93
N ASN A 297 -0.45 23.22 -22.47
CA ASN A 297 -0.51 24.06 -23.66
C ASN A 297 -0.90 23.32 -24.94
N LEU A 298 -0.73 22.01 -24.99
CA LEU A 298 -1.18 21.15 -26.11
C LEU A 298 -2.67 20.82 -25.99
N LEU A 299 -3.18 20.60 -24.79
CA LEU A 299 -4.59 20.26 -24.54
C LEU A 299 -5.52 21.46 -24.63
N LYS A 300 -5.11 22.64 -24.13
CA LYS A 300 -5.93 23.85 -24.06
C LYS A 300 -6.57 24.26 -25.42
N PRO A 301 -5.85 24.28 -26.54
CA PRO A 301 -6.45 24.63 -27.84
C PRO A 301 -7.49 23.62 -28.30
N MET A 302 -7.25 22.33 -28.12
CA MET A 302 -8.16 21.27 -28.56
C MET A 302 -9.44 21.22 -27.71
N LEU A 303 -9.32 21.39 -26.40
CA LEU A 303 -10.46 21.55 -25.48
C LEU A 303 -11.25 22.83 -25.81
N ALA A 304 -10.57 23.91 -26.21
CA ALA A 304 -11.20 25.19 -26.57
C ALA A 304 -12.04 25.10 -27.83
N ARG A 305 -11.59 24.32 -28.82
CA ARG A 305 -12.30 24.10 -30.08
C ARG A 305 -13.35 23.00 -30.04
N GLY A 306 -13.41 22.23 -28.94
CA GLY A 306 -14.29 21.05 -28.82
C GLY A 306 -13.83 19.86 -29.67
N GLU A 307 -12.56 19.83 -30.08
CA GLU A 307 -11.93 18.74 -30.83
C GLU A 307 -11.56 17.56 -29.92
N LEU A 308 -11.54 17.79 -28.62
CA LEU A 308 -11.20 16.81 -27.59
C LEU A 308 -12.30 16.78 -26.53
N HIS A 309 -12.78 15.58 -26.22
CA HIS A 309 -13.59 15.28 -25.04
C HIS A 309 -12.71 14.57 -24.02
N CYS A 310 -12.72 15.07 -22.78
CA CYS A 310 -11.85 14.56 -21.73
C CYS A 310 -12.60 14.32 -20.43
N ILE A 311 -12.31 13.22 -19.76
CA ILE A 311 -12.65 12.94 -18.37
C ILE A 311 -11.35 13.03 -17.60
N GLY A 312 -11.23 13.94 -16.64
CA GLY A 312 -10.08 14.03 -15.75
C GLY A 312 -10.38 13.43 -14.37
N ALA A 313 -9.36 12.95 -13.68
CA ALA A 313 -9.43 12.63 -12.28
C ALA A 313 -8.28 13.32 -11.54
N THR A 314 -8.55 13.85 -10.34
CA THR A 314 -7.55 14.54 -9.51
C THR A 314 -8.05 14.66 -8.06
N THR A 315 -7.20 15.12 -7.15
CA THR A 315 -7.62 15.49 -5.79
C THR A 315 -8.18 16.92 -5.73
N LEU A 316 -8.87 17.26 -4.63
CA LEU A 316 -9.44 18.59 -4.44
C LEU A 316 -8.36 19.68 -4.39
N ASP A 317 -7.26 19.42 -3.69
CA ASP A 317 -6.16 20.37 -3.54
C ASP A 317 -5.43 20.62 -4.86
N GLU A 318 -5.20 19.58 -5.64
CA GLU A 318 -4.59 19.65 -6.96
C GLU A 318 -5.50 20.36 -7.97
N TYR A 319 -6.82 20.09 -7.91
CA TYR A 319 -7.80 20.81 -8.72
C TYR A 319 -7.74 22.32 -8.46
N ARG A 320 -7.78 22.73 -7.18
CA ARG A 320 -7.68 24.14 -6.77
C ARG A 320 -6.36 24.78 -7.20
N LYS A 321 -5.25 24.04 -7.07
CA LYS A 321 -3.91 24.53 -7.34
C LYS A 321 -3.61 24.70 -8.82
N TYR A 322 -4.07 23.76 -9.66
CA TYR A 322 -3.64 23.67 -11.06
C TYR A 322 -4.75 23.96 -12.08
N ILE A 323 -6.02 23.63 -11.79
CA ILE A 323 -7.10 23.76 -12.76
C ILE A 323 -7.93 25.02 -12.51
N GLU A 324 -8.36 25.25 -11.29
CA GLU A 324 -9.20 26.39 -10.91
C GLU A 324 -8.48 27.74 -11.12
N LYS A 325 -7.15 27.77 -10.92
CA LYS A 325 -6.33 28.97 -11.15
C LYS A 325 -6.08 29.29 -12.63
N ASP A 326 -6.37 28.36 -13.54
CA ASP A 326 -6.22 28.55 -14.97
C ASP A 326 -7.58 28.81 -15.62
N ALA A 327 -7.85 30.07 -15.91
CA ALA A 327 -9.13 30.53 -16.46
C ALA A 327 -9.53 29.83 -17.78
N ALA A 328 -8.58 29.29 -18.55
CA ALA A 328 -8.86 28.57 -19.79
C ALA A 328 -9.38 27.15 -19.51
N LEU A 329 -8.85 26.49 -18.48
CA LEU A 329 -9.26 25.15 -18.06
C LEU A 329 -10.54 25.20 -17.23
N GLU A 330 -10.66 26.12 -16.28
CA GLU A 330 -11.85 26.30 -15.44
C GLU A 330 -13.15 26.46 -16.27
N ARG A 331 -13.05 27.17 -17.41
CA ARG A 331 -14.19 27.35 -18.32
C ARG A 331 -14.54 26.11 -19.14
N ARG A 332 -13.72 25.08 -19.14
CA ARG A 332 -13.88 23.87 -19.97
C ARG A 332 -14.19 22.63 -19.16
N PHE A 333 -13.70 22.56 -17.93
CA PHE A 333 -13.93 21.47 -17.04
C PHE A 333 -15.10 21.74 -16.09
N GLN A 334 -15.84 20.69 -15.77
CA GLN A 334 -16.92 20.71 -14.79
C GLN A 334 -16.59 19.72 -13.68
N PRO A 335 -16.46 20.18 -12.43
CA PRO A 335 -16.18 19.27 -11.32
C PRO A 335 -17.35 18.31 -11.03
N VAL A 336 -17.01 17.08 -10.72
CA VAL A 336 -17.87 16.02 -10.17
C VAL A 336 -17.20 15.55 -8.90
N GLN A 337 -17.81 15.83 -7.75
CA GLN A 337 -17.31 15.39 -6.48
C GLN A 337 -17.52 13.89 -6.31
N VAL A 338 -16.48 13.21 -5.85
CA VAL A 338 -16.45 11.77 -5.54
C VAL A 338 -16.09 11.62 -4.09
N ASP A 339 -17.12 11.45 -3.27
CA ASP A 339 -16.94 11.30 -1.82
C ASP A 339 -16.52 9.89 -1.45
N GLU A 340 -15.93 9.74 -0.27
CA GLU A 340 -15.64 8.45 0.34
C GLU A 340 -16.95 7.67 0.52
N PRO A 341 -17.04 6.40 0.07
CA PRO A 341 -18.25 5.60 0.26
C PRO A 341 -18.46 5.27 1.75
N THR A 342 -19.69 5.02 2.12
CA THR A 342 -20.02 4.55 3.47
C THR A 342 -19.48 3.13 3.71
N VAL A 343 -19.44 2.69 4.97
CA VAL A 343 -19.08 1.31 5.31
C VAL A 343 -20.03 0.30 4.63
N GLU A 344 -21.31 0.61 4.57
CA GLU A 344 -22.34 -0.24 3.95
C GLU A 344 -22.13 -0.34 2.42
N ASP A 345 -21.84 0.79 1.76
CA ASP A 345 -21.51 0.81 0.34
C ASP A 345 -20.22 0.02 0.08
N THR A 346 -19.23 0.16 0.95
CA THR A 346 -17.95 -0.56 0.85
C THR A 346 -18.16 -2.07 0.97
N ILE A 347 -18.99 -2.53 1.91
CA ILE A 347 -19.34 -3.97 2.03
C ILE A 347 -19.96 -4.47 0.72
N SER A 348 -20.84 -3.67 0.11
CA SER A 348 -21.48 -4.02 -1.16
C SER A 348 -20.46 -4.10 -2.29
N ILE A 349 -19.49 -3.18 -2.34
CA ILE A 349 -18.38 -3.19 -3.30
C ILE A 349 -17.53 -4.46 -3.11
N LEU A 350 -17.13 -4.76 -1.88
CA LEU A 350 -16.32 -5.95 -1.56
C LEU A 350 -17.04 -7.26 -1.94
N ARG A 351 -18.34 -7.34 -1.70
CA ARG A 351 -19.16 -8.49 -2.13
C ARG A 351 -19.16 -8.66 -3.65
N GLY A 352 -19.20 -7.57 -4.39
CA GLY A 352 -19.12 -7.61 -5.86
C GLY A 352 -17.74 -7.99 -6.40
N LEU A 353 -16.68 -7.70 -5.65
CA LEU A 353 -15.30 -8.06 -6.01
C LEU A 353 -14.90 -9.46 -5.54
N LYS A 354 -15.62 -10.02 -4.56
CA LYS A 354 -15.32 -11.28 -3.87
C LYS A 354 -14.93 -12.42 -4.82
N GLU A 355 -15.77 -12.72 -5.82
CA GLU A 355 -15.55 -13.85 -6.73
C GLU A 355 -14.24 -13.72 -7.51
N ARG A 356 -13.88 -12.50 -7.95
CA ARG A 356 -12.63 -12.25 -8.68
C ARG A 356 -11.41 -12.48 -7.81
N TYR A 357 -11.43 -12.00 -6.55
CA TYR A 357 -10.34 -12.23 -5.60
C TYR A 357 -10.23 -13.72 -5.24
N GLU A 358 -11.34 -14.40 -5.05
CA GLU A 358 -11.37 -15.86 -4.82
C GLU A 358 -10.74 -16.65 -5.98
N VAL A 359 -11.06 -16.28 -7.23
CA VAL A 359 -10.48 -16.93 -8.43
C VAL A 359 -8.99 -16.60 -8.58
N PHE A 360 -8.62 -15.33 -8.40
CA PHE A 360 -7.24 -14.88 -8.57
C PHE A 360 -6.30 -15.57 -7.58
N HIS A 361 -6.62 -15.54 -6.29
CA HIS A 361 -5.79 -16.13 -5.24
C HIS A 361 -6.02 -17.64 -5.06
N GLY A 362 -7.18 -18.15 -5.45
CA GLY A 362 -7.55 -19.56 -5.25
C GLY A 362 -7.89 -19.88 -3.79
N VAL A 363 -8.48 -18.91 -3.07
CA VAL A 363 -8.90 -19.00 -1.68
C VAL A 363 -10.38 -18.68 -1.56
N ARG A 364 -11.02 -19.02 -0.43
CA ARG A 364 -12.39 -18.65 -0.15
C ARG A 364 -12.42 -17.45 0.78
N ILE A 365 -13.41 -16.55 0.59
CA ILE A 365 -13.58 -15.37 1.45
C ILE A 365 -14.94 -15.47 2.15
N HIS A 366 -14.93 -15.48 3.48
CA HIS A 366 -16.17 -15.41 4.26
C HIS A 366 -16.80 -14.03 4.17
N ASP A 367 -18.13 -13.94 4.19
CA ASP A 367 -18.83 -12.64 4.21
C ASP A 367 -18.47 -11.82 5.46
N SER A 368 -18.25 -12.51 6.61
CA SER A 368 -17.77 -11.85 7.83
C SER A 368 -16.41 -11.17 7.66
N ALA A 369 -15.51 -11.71 6.82
CA ALA A 369 -14.24 -11.08 6.51
C ALA A 369 -14.42 -9.77 5.72
N LEU A 370 -15.35 -9.71 4.78
CA LEU A 370 -15.66 -8.49 4.03
C LEU A 370 -16.25 -7.41 4.94
N VAL A 371 -17.17 -7.80 5.82
CA VAL A 371 -17.73 -6.90 6.83
C VAL A 371 -16.64 -6.40 7.78
N ALA A 372 -15.77 -7.30 8.24
CA ALA A 372 -14.64 -6.93 9.08
C ALA A 372 -13.66 -6.00 8.35
N ALA A 373 -13.32 -6.27 7.10
CA ALA A 373 -12.43 -5.42 6.31
C ALA A 373 -12.96 -3.98 6.19
N ALA A 374 -14.25 -3.80 5.88
CA ALA A 374 -14.86 -2.48 5.79
C ALA A 374 -14.93 -1.77 7.16
N THR A 375 -15.37 -2.47 8.21
CA THR A 375 -15.57 -1.87 9.53
C THR A 375 -14.25 -1.58 10.26
N LEU A 376 -13.31 -2.54 10.23
CA LEU A 376 -12.03 -2.38 10.91
C LEU A 376 -11.13 -1.38 10.18
N SER A 377 -11.11 -1.37 8.85
CA SER A 377 -10.35 -0.37 8.10
C SER A 377 -10.87 1.03 8.33
N ASN A 378 -12.20 1.22 8.33
CA ASN A 378 -12.80 2.52 8.61
C ASN A 378 -12.46 3.03 10.02
N ARG A 379 -12.42 2.12 10.99
CA ARG A 379 -12.17 2.46 12.40
C ARG A 379 -10.70 2.66 12.72
N TYR A 380 -9.81 1.82 12.16
CA TYR A 380 -8.41 1.73 12.61
C TYR A 380 -7.39 2.29 11.62
N ILE A 381 -7.74 2.44 10.35
CA ILE A 381 -6.85 2.99 9.32
C ILE A 381 -7.38 4.38 8.92
N THR A 382 -6.77 5.42 9.50
CA THR A 382 -7.25 6.81 9.37
C THR A 382 -6.51 7.62 8.30
N ASP A 383 -5.38 7.12 7.79
CA ASP A 383 -4.52 7.77 6.79
C ASP A 383 -4.88 7.43 5.35
N ARG A 384 -5.85 6.54 5.14
CA ARG A 384 -6.35 6.08 3.83
C ARG A 384 -7.88 6.08 3.81
N PHE A 385 -8.47 6.08 2.61
CA PHE A 385 -9.90 6.20 2.39
C PHE A 385 -10.53 4.89 1.92
N LEU A 386 -11.83 4.71 2.21
CA LEU A 386 -12.63 3.64 1.64
C LEU A 386 -12.92 3.94 0.14
N PRO A 387 -13.09 2.92 -0.71
CA PRO A 387 -13.03 1.48 -0.39
C PRO A 387 -11.62 0.89 -0.45
N ASP A 388 -10.63 1.63 -0.92
CA ASP A 388 -9.28 1.17 -1.24
C ASP A 388 -8.61 0.44 -0.06
N LYS A 389 -8.60 1.06 1.14
CA LYS A 389 -8.05 0.43 2.35
C LYS A 389 -8.71 -0.89 2.73
N ALA A 390 -10.00 -1.06 2.45
CA ALA A 390 -10.71 -2.31 2.73
C ALA A 390 -10.44 -3.38 1.66
N ILE A 391 -10.32 -2.97 0.40
CA ILE A 391 -9.93 -3.84 -0.72
C ILE A 391 -8.52 -4.40 -0.48
N ASP A 392 -7.57 -3.54 -0.13
CA ASP A 392 -6.19 -3.94 0.15
C ASP A 392 -6.10 -4.93 1.32
N LEU A 393 -6.92 -4.77 2.37
CA LEU A 393 -6.96 -5.73 3.47
C LEU A 393 -7.43 -7.11 3.00
N VAL A 394 -8.45 -7.16 2.14
CA VAL A 394 -8.94 -8.42 1.58
C VAL A 394 -7.89 -9.05 0.68
N ASP A 395 -7.24 -8.25 -0.17
CA ASP A 395 -6.19 -8.72 -1.08
C ASP A 395 -4.99 -9.28 -0.31
N GLU A 396 -4.47 -8.57 0.71
CA GLU A 396 -3.37 -9.03 1.54
C GLU A 396 -3.76 -10.30 2.32
N ALA A 397 -5.00 -10.40 2.83
CA ALA A 397 -5.47 -11.60 3.53
C ALA A 397 -5.52 -12.81 2.60
N CYS A 398 -6.01 -12.62 1.38
CA CYS A 398 -6.02 -13.69 0.37
C CYS A 398 -4.59 -14.11 -0.02
N ALA A 399 -3.69 -13.14 -0.19
CA ALA A 399 -2.29 -13.39 -0.51
C ALA A 399 -1.56 -14.12 0.64
N LEU A 400 -1.84 -13.75 1.90
CA LEU A 400 -1.30 -14.41 3.08
C LEU A 400 -1.70 -15.89 3.11
N ILE A 401 -3.00 -16.19 3.03
CA ILE A 401 -3.52 -17.55 3.01
C ILE A 401 -2.96 -18.34 1.82
N ARG A 402 -2.89 -17.73 0.64
CA ARG A 402 -2.28 -18.40 -0.54
C ARG A 402 -0.81 -18.73 -0.29
N THR A 403 -0.05 -17.84 0.32
CA THR A 403 1.35 -18.07 0.68
C THR A 403 1.48 -19.21 1.70
N GLU A 404 0.56 -19.29 2.66
CA GLU A 404 0.52 -20.39 3.64
C GLU A 404 0.20 -21.73 2.96
N ILE A 405 -0.76 -21.77 2.03
CA ILE A 405 -1.07 -22.96 1.22
C ILE A 405 0.14 -23.44 0.42
N ASP A 406 0.88 -22.52 -0.19
CA ASP A 406 2.05 -22.83 -1.02
C ASP A 406 3.30 -23.12 -0.20
N SER A 407 3.35 -22.69 1.05
CA SER A 407 4.46 -22.90 1.98
C SER A 407 4.33 -24.20 2.74
N MET A 408 5.45 -24.82 3.05
CA MET A 408 5.46 -26.01 3.90
C MET A 408 4.99 -25.63 5.33
N PRO A 409 4.01 -26.38 5.92
CA PRO A 409 3.58 -26.13 7.29
C PRO A 409 4.74 -26.17 8.31
N ALA A 410 4.68 -25.33 9.33
CA ALA A 410 5.75 -25.17 10.33
C ALA A 410 6.14 -26.49 10.99
N GLU A 411 5.15 -27.35 11.30
CA GLU A 411 5.39 -28.67 11.88
C GLU A 411 6.21 -29.59 10.96
N MET A 412 5.98 -29.52 9.65
CA MET A 412 6.75 -30.28 8.66
C MET A 412 8.17 -29.70 8.51
N ASP A 413 8.32 -28.38 8.52
CA ASP A 413 9.64 -27.74 8.43
C ASP A 413 10.52 -28.09 9.65
N ASP A 414 9.93 -28.13 10.84
CA ASP A 414 10.62 -28.55 12.06
C ASP A 414 11.09 -30.02 11.99
N ILE A 415 10.23 -30.91 11.49
CA ILE A 415 10.62 -32.31 11.27
C ILE A 415 11.73 -32.41 10.23
N ARG A 416 11.64 -31.65 9.14
CA ARG A 416 12.67 -31.59 8.08
C ARG A 416 14.02 -31.12 8.63
N ARG A 417 14.02 -30.08 9.47
CA ARG A 417 15.24 -29.59 10.13
C ARG A 417 15.85 -30.63 11.07
N LYS A 418 15.01 -31.35 11.85
CA LYS A 418 15.47 -32.45 12.68
C LYS A 418 16.07 -33.58 11.86
N ILE A 419 15.42 -34.00 10.77
CA ILE A 419 15.95 -35.00 9.83
C ILE A 419 17.32 -34.57 9.32
N MET A 420 17.46 -33.35 8.84
CA MET A 420 18.73 -32.81 8.33
C MET A 420 19.81 -32.82 9.40
N GLN A 421 19.49 -32.44 10.64
CA GLN A 421 20.44 -32.46 11.77
C GLN A 421 20.91 -33.88 12.05
N LEU A 422 20.00 -34.84 12.12
CA LEU A 422 20.31 -36.28 12.36
C LEU A 422 21.08 -36.87 11.17
N GLU A 423 20.82 -36.49 9.94
CA GLU A 423 21.60 -36.94 8.77
C GLU A 423 23.04 -36.44 8.82
N ILE A 424 23.28 -35.18 9.31
CA ILE A 424 24.62 -34.66 9.53
C ILE A 424 25.34 -35.48 10.64
N GLU A 425 24.63 -35.78 11.74
CA GLU A 425 25.15 -36.62 12.83
C GLU A 425 25.46 -38.04 12.34
N GLU A 426 24.57 -38.62 11.51
CA GLU A 426 24.81 -39.95 10.89
C GLU A 426 26.07 -39.97 10.04
N MET A 427 26.30 -38.94 9.22
CA MET A 427 27.50 -38.83 8.40
C MET A 427 28.77 -38.69 9.22
N ALA A 428 28.71 -38.02 10.37
CA ALA A 428 29.83 -37.91 11.31
C ALA A 428 30.14 -39.26 11.99
N LEU A 429 29.13 -39.90 12.55
CA LEU A 429 29.30 -41.18 13.27
C LEU A 429 29.69 -42.33 12.35
N LYS A 430 29.33 -42.32 11.08
CA LYS A 430 29.80 -43.32 10.08
C LYS A 430 31.32 -43.31 9.88
N LYS A 431 32.02 -42.27 10.26
CA LYS A 431 33.49 -42.14 10.14
C LYS A 431 34.23 -42.65 11.38
N GLU A 432 33.51 -42.96 12.46
CA GLU A 432 34.06 -43.43 13.73
C GLU A 432 33.87 -44.95 13.91
N ASP A 433 34.88 -45.64 14.42
CA ASP A 433 34.89 -47.11 14.51
C ASP A 433 34.70 -47.66 15.96
N ASP A 434 34.51 -46.79 16.91
CA ASP A 434 34.31 -47.20 18.33
C ASP A 434 32.92 -47.76 18.59
N GLN A 435 32.78 -48.62 19.63
CA GLN A 435 31.54 -49.34 19.92
C GLN A 435 30.40 -48.37 20.32
N LEU A 436 30.71 -47.28 21.06
CA LEU A 436 29.73 -46.30 21.51
C LEU A 436 29.08 -45.55 20.31
N SER A 437 29.90 -45.19 19.32
CA SER A 437 29.48 -44.55 18.07
C SER A 437 28.59 -45.49 17.24
N LYS A 438 28.91 -46.77 17.20
CA LYS A 438 28.06 -47.80 16.53
C LYS A 438 26.69 -47.98 17.19
N ASP A 439 26.63 -48.00 18.51
CA ASP A 439 25.38 -48.10 19.26
C ASP A 439 24.52 -46.84 19.12
N ARG A 440 25.16 -45.64 19.11
CA ARG A 440 24.49 -44.36 18.83
C ARG A 440 23.95 -44.33 17.42
N LEU A 441 24.74 -44.76 16.42
CA LEU A 441 24.38 -44.81 15.01
C LEU A 441 23.16 -45.71 14.77
N ALA A 442 23.04 -46.86 15.48
CA ALA A 442 21.87 -47.74 15.36
C ALA A 442 20.60 -47.06 15.84
N LYS A 443 20.64 -46.42 17.03
CA LYS A 443 19.50 -45.65 17.57
C LYS A 443 19.13 -44.46 16.71
N LEU A 444 20.12 -43.73 16.22
CA LEU A 444 19.93 -42.57 15.36
C LEU A 444 19.26 -42.96 14.04
N ARG A 445 19.60 -44.13 13.44
CA ARG A 445 18.97 -44.62 12.22
C ARG A 445 17.51 -45.01 12.44
N GLU A 446 17.17 -45.59 13.62
CA GLU A 446 15.79 -45.86 13.95
C GLU A 446 14.98 -44.59 14.12
N GLU A 447 15.52 -43.58 14.83
CA GLU A 447 14.91 -42.27 15.03
C GLU A 447 14.71 -41.56 13.70
N LEU A 448 15.71 -41.60 12.82
CA LEU A 448 15.69 -41.02 11.48
C LEU A 448 14.66 -41.69 10.56
N ALA A 449 14.55 -43.03 10.62
CA ALA A 449 13.53 -43.78 9.88
C ALA A 449 12.10 -43.40 10.31
N ASN A 450 11.85 -43.30 11.62
CA ASN A 450 10.55 -42.90 12.17
C ASN A 450 10.18 -41.44 11.77
N LEU A 451 11.16 -40.53 11.84
CA LEU A 451 10.93 -39.12 11.42
C LEU A 451 10.69 -38.99 9.92
N LYS A 452 11.41 -39.75 9.08
CA LYS A 452 11.18 -39.80 7.64
C LYS A 452 9.82 -40.36 7.27
N GLU A 453 9.39 -41.41 7.95
CA GLU A 453 8.05 -41.99 7.77
C GLU A 453 6.97 -40.97 8.08
N LYS A 454 7.06 -40.33 9.26
CA LYS A 454 6.13 -39.26 9.68
C LYS A 454 6.14 -38.08 8.69
N PHE A 455 7.32 -37.66 8.24
CA PHE A 455 7.45 -36.60 7.27
C PHE A 455 6.77 -36.93 5.93
N ASN A 456 6.98 -38.16 5.44
CA ASN A 456 6.40 -38.64 4.18
C ASN A 456 4.87 -38.76 4.29
N GLU A 457 4.33 -39.21 5.42
CA GLU A 457 2.89 -39.26 5.70
C GLU A 457 2.29 -37.85 5.67
N MET A 458 2.88 -36.90 6.42
CA MET A 458 2.45 -35.53 6.45
C MET A 458 2.55 -34.88 5.07
N LYS A 459 3.63 -35.13 4.34
CA LYS A 459 3.83 -34.61 2.98
C LYS A 459 2.78 -35.11 2.00
N ALA A 460 2.48 -36.41 2.00
CA ALA A 460 1.45 -36.99 1.13
C ALA A 460 0.07 -36.40 1.43
N ARG A 461 -0.21 -36.14 2.71
CA ARG A 461 -1.45 -35.49 3.14
C ARG A 461 -1.50 -34.03 2.68
N TRP A 462 -0.45 -33.24 2.91
CA TRP A 462 -0.34 -31.85 2.47
C TRP A 462 -0.44 -31.72 0.94
N ASP A 463 0.26 -32.55 0.17
CA ASP A 463 0.18 -32.57 -1.30
C ASP A 463 -1.26 -32.90 -1.78
N SER A 464 -1.96 -33.82 -1.09
CA SER A 464 -3.37 -34.14 -1.41
C SER A 464 -4.31 -32.97 -1.12
N GLU A 465 -4.12 -32.26 0.00
CA GLU A 465 -4.91 -31.09 0.38
C GLU A 465 -4.67 -29.95 -0.60
N LYS A 466 -3.40 -29.65 -0.94
CA LYS A 466 -3.02 -28.62 -1.92
C LYS A 466 -3.63 -28.89 -3.30
N ASN A 467 -3.55 -30.14 -3.80
CA ASN A 467 -4.14 -30.50 -5.08
C ASN A 467 -5.67 -30.31 -5.09
N SER A 468 -6.34 -30.56 -3.97
CA SER A 468 -7.78 -30.33 -3.83
C SER A 468 -8.14 -28.85 -3.92
N VAL A 469 -7.33 -27.95 -3.31
CA VAL A 469 -7.51 -26.50 -3.41
C VAL A 469 -7.28 -26.01 -4.84
N ASP A 470 -6.23 -26.49 -5.50
CA ASP A 470 -5.93 -26.12 -6.89
C ASP A 470 -7.01 -26.65 -7.87
N GLU A 471 -7.63 -27.80 -7.61
CA GLU A 471 -8.78 -28.31 -8.40
C GLU A 471 -9.97 -27.37 -8.30
N VAL A 472 -10.34 -26.91 -7.09
CA VAL A 472 -11.43 -25.93 -6.88
C VAL A 472 -11.13 -24.62 -7.58
N LYS A 473 -9.88 -24.12 -7.49
CA LYS A 473 -9.42 -22.92 -8.19
C LYS A 473 -9.60 -23.03 -9.71
N ASN A 474 -9.15 -24.14 -10.29
CA ASN A 474 -9.27 -24.37 -11.73
C ASN A 474 -10.73 -24.47 -12.19
N LEU A 475 -11.61 -25.05 -11.38
CA LEU A 475 -13.05 -25.11 -11.69
C LEU A 475 -13.69 -23.72 -11.62
N LYS A 476 -13.35 -22.90 -10.62
CA LYS A 476 -13.83 -21.51 -10.50
C LYS A 476 -13.36 -20.65 -11.68
N SER A 477 -12.09 -20.76 -12.08
CA SER A 477 -11.56 -20.05 -13.25
C SER A 477 -12.29 -20.43 -14.56
N LYS A 478 -12.59 -21.72 -14.75
CA LYS A 478 -13.38 -22.18 -15.90
C LYS A 478 -14.81 -21.66 -15.86
N LEU A 479 -15.41 -21.55 -14.68
CA LEU A 479 -16.74 -21.02 -14.49
C LEU A 479 -16.82 -19.53 -14.84
N GLU A 480 -15.81 -18.75 -14.42
CA GLU A 480 -15.68 -17.33 -14.78
C GLU A 480 -15.52 -17.15 -16.29
N GLN A 481 -14.68 -17.96 -16.94
CA GLN A 481 -14.54 -17.95 -18.39
C GLN A 481 -15.86 -18.28 -19.10
N LEU A 482 -16.60 -19.27 -18.59
CA LEU A 482 -17.88 -19.67 -19.15
C LEU A 482 -18.92 -18.57 -19.00
N HIS A 483 -18.95 -17.85 -17.87
CA HIS A 483 -19.82 -16.68 -17.70
C HIS A 483 -19.48 -15.57 -18.70
N ALA A 484 -18.19 -15.27 -18.89
CA ALA A 484 -17.72 -14.31 -19.88
C ALA A 484 -18.12 -14.74 -21.33
N ASP A 485 -17.98 -16.03 -21.66
CA ASP A 485 -18.37 -16.56 -22.97
C ASP A 485 -19.89 -16.47 -23.20
N ILE A 486 -20.69 -16.70 -22.16
CA ILE A 486 -22.15 -16.56 -22.25
C ILE A 486 -22.54 -15.09 -22.51
N GLU A 487 -21.95 -14.16 -21.76
CA GLU A 487 -22.18 -12.72 -21.90
C GLU A 487 -21.75 -12.22 -23.29
N ASN A 488 -20.58 -12.63 -23.77
CA ASN A 488 -20.09 -12.33 -25.12
C ASN A 488 -20.99 -12.90 -26.21
N ALA A 489 -21.44 -14.15 -26.08
CA ALA A 489 -22.36 -14.75 -27.06
C ALA A 489 -23.71 -14.03 -27.06
N GLN A 490 -24.20 -13.53 -25.93
CA GLN A 490 -25.43 -12.71 -25.87
C GLN A 490 -25.23 -11.34 -26.52
N LEU A 491 -24.10 -10.69 -26.31
CA LEU A 491 -23.74 -9.40 -26.91
C LEU A 491 -23.63 -9.49 -28.45
N HIS A 492 -23.15 -10.63 -28.97
CA HIS A 492 -23.00 -10.87 -30.42
C HIS A 492 -24.26 -11.51 -31.05
N TYR A 493 -25.39 -11.60 -30.29
CA TYR A 493 -26.65 -12.22 -30.75
C TYR A 493 -26.53 -13.71 -31.14
N GLU A 494 -25.49 -14.42 -30.64
CA GLU A 494 -25.26 -15.86 -30.82
C GLU A 494 -26.13 -16.68 -29.83
N TYR A 495 -27.46 -16.56 -29.95
CA TYR A 495 -28.40 -17.11 -28.95
C TYR A 495 -28.33 -18.64 -28.79
N GLU A 496 -28.05 -19.39 -29.85
CA GLU A 496 -27.92 -20.85 -29.78
C GLU A 496 -26.68 -21.25 -28.93
N LYS A 497 -25.56 -20.58 -29.17
CA LYS A 497 -24.32 -20.79 -28.40
C LYS A 497 -24.51 -20.38 -26.93
N ALA A 498 -25.07 -19.20 -26.69
CA ALA A 498 -25.41 -18.73 -25.36
C ALA A 498 -26.34 -19.70 -24.60
N ALA A 499 -27.37 -20.23 -25.28
CA ALA A 499 -28.29 -21.19 -24.71
C ALA A 499 -27.58 -22.52 -24.35
N LYS A 500 -26.72 -23.05 -25.23
CA LYS A 500 -25.96 -24.27 -24.95
C LYS A 500 -25.03 -24.08 -23.74
N LEU A 501 -24.25 -23.00 -23.71
CA LEU A 501 -23.33 -22.70 -22.59
C LEU A 501 -24.11 -22.51 -21.27
N LYS A 502 -25.25 -21.80 -21.29
CA LYS A 502 -26.05 -21.49 -20.10
C LYS A 502 -26.85 -22.68 -19.57
N TYR A 503 -27.43 -23.54 -20.44
CA TYR A 503 -28.34 -24.60 -20.00
C TYR A 503 -27.70 -25.99 -19.97
N SER A 504 -26.53 -26.20 -20.64
CA SER A 504 -25.82 -27.46 -20.66
C SER A 504 -24.51 -27.40 -19.84
N ASP A 505 -23.62 -26.47 -20.21
CA ASP A 505 -22.23 -26.50 -19.73
C ASP A 505 -22.13 -25.86 -18.34
N LEU A 506 -22.84 -24.75 -18.08
CA LEU A 506 -22.82 -24.07 -16.79
C LEU A 506 -23.33 -24.97 -15.63
N PRO A 507 -24.53 -25.64 -15.72
CA PRO A 507 -25.00 -26.50 -14.64
C PRO A 507 -24.10 -27.73 -14.42
N ALA A 508 -23.43 -28.21 -15.46
CA ALA A 508 -22.48 -29.32 -15.34
C ALA A 508 -21.25 -28.92 -14.54
N LEU A 509 -20.69 -27.73 -14.82
CA LEU A 509 -19.53 -27.19 -14.15
C LEU A 509 -19.84 -26.80 -12.69
N GLU A 510 -21.02 -26.20 -12.45
CA GLU A 510 -21.52 -25.89 -11.10
C GLU A 510 -21.65 -27.14 -10.22
N ARG A 511 -22.14 -28.26 -10.80
CA ARG A 511 -22.20 -29.54 -10.06
C ARG A 511 -20.81 -30.06 -9.71
N GLN A 512 -19.86 -29.99 -10.66
CA GLN A 512 -18.48 -30.40 -10.40
C GLN A 512 -17.85 -29.57 -9.31
N LEU A 513 -18.09 -28.26 -9.34
CA LEU A 513 -17.60 -27.34 -8.30
C LEU A 513 -18.21 -27.68 -6.92
N ALA A 514 -19.53 -27.85 -6.85
CA ALA A 514 -20.23 -28.20 -5.63
C ALA A 514 -19.79 -29.55 -5.04
N GLU A 515 -19.49 -30.54 -5.90
CA GLU A 515 -18.93 -31.82 -5.45
C GLU A 515 -17.50 -31.70 -4.92
N ALA A 516 -16.65 -30.89 -5.61
CA ALA A 516 -15.29 -30.62 -5.16
C ALA A 516 -15.27 -29.85 -3.83
N GLU A 517 -16.14 -28.83 -3.70
CA GLU A 517 -16.30 -28.06 -2.47
C GLU A 517 -16.79 -28.93 -1.29
N LYS A 518 -17.77 -29.79 -1.54
CA LYS A 518 -18.30 -30.71 -0.52
C LYS A 518 -17.23 -31.71 -0.04
N LYS A 519 -16.43 -32.26 -0.97
CA LYS A 519 -15.28 -33.12 -0.62
C LYS A 519 -14.22 -32.38 0.21
N SER A 520 -14.00 -31.09 -0.09
CA SER A 520 -13.12 -30.24 0.70
C SER A 520 -13.69 -29.96 2.10
N GLU A 521 -14.99 -29.71 2.23
CA GLU A 521 -15.68 -29.47 3.50
C GLU A 521 -15.73 -30.71 4.43
N GLU A 522 -15.99 -31.88 3.88
CA GLU A 522 -16.01 -33.12 4.64
C GLU A 522 -14.65 -33.47 5.29
N ARG A 523 -13.56 -32.93 4.74
CA ARG A 523 -12.19 -33.10 5.26
C ARG A 523 -11.79 -32.09 6.34
N LYS A 524 -12.54 -31.00 6.53
CA LYS A 524 -12.21 -29.85 7.43
C LYS A 524 -11.94 -30.18 8.90
N SER A 525 -12.35 -31.32 9.41
CA SER A 525 -12.13 -31.66 10.86
C SER A 525 -10.67 -31.92 11.23
N ASN A 526 -9.74 -31.98 10.28
CA ASN A 526 -8.33 -32.28 10.56
C ASN A 526 -7.38 -31.84 9.44
N THR A 527 -7.62 -30.66 8.81
CA THR A 527 -6.81 -30.13 7.70
C THR A 527 -5.57 -29.42 8.20
N MET A 528 -4.43 -29.62 7.50
CA MET A 528 -3.16 -28.91 7.72
C MET A 528 -3.11 -27.55 7.02
N VAL A 529 -4.03 -27.31 6.06
CA VAL A 529 -4.06 -26.14 5.20
C VAL A 529 -5.37 -25.38 5.42
N HIS A 530 -5.27 -24.09 5.76
CA HIS A 530 -6.41 -23.18 5.81
C HIS A 530 -6.58 -22.55 4.43
N ASP A 531 -7.77 -22.69 3.83
CA ASP A 531 -8.11 -22.19 2.49
C ASP A 531 -9.10 -21.02 2.51
N THR A 532 -9.43 -20.53 3.70
CA THR A 532 -10.54 -19.60 3.89
C THR A 532 -10.09 -18.36 4.65
N VAL A 533 -10.34 -17.18 4.07
CA VAL A 533 -10.16 -15.91 4.73
C VAL A 533 -11.35 -15.63 5.64
N THR A 534 -11.09 -15.47 6.92
CA THR A 534 -12.08 -15.17 7.95
C THR A 534 -11.83 -13.76 8.52
N GLU A 535 -12.63 -13.36 9.45
CA GLU A 535 -12.46 -12.12 10.18
C GLU A 535 -11.15 -12.05 10.96
N GLU A 536 -10.63 -13.21 11.38
CA GLU A 536 -9.41 -13.30 12.20
C GLU A 536 -8.17 -12.87 11.36
N GLU A 537 -8.06 -13.32 10.11
CA GLU A 537 -6.98 -12.93 9.22
C GLU A 537 -7.02 -11.42 8.93
N ILE A 538 -8.20 -10.87 8.67
CA ILE A 538 -8.37 -9.42 8.49
C ILE A 538 -7.93 -8.67 9.75
N ALA A 539 -8.37 -9.10 10.93
CA ALA A 539 -7.99 -8.49 12.19
C ALA A 539 -6.48 -8.54 12.44
N ASN A 540 -5.83 -9.66 12.10
CA ASN A 540 -4.37 -9.82 12.22
C ASN A 540 -3.60 -8.86 11.30
N ILE A 541 -4.08 -8.64 10.07
CA ILE A 541 -3.46 -7.70 9.14
C ILE A 541 -3.64 -6.26 9.63
N VAL A 542 -4.84 -5.90 10.08
CA VAL A 542 -5.08 -4.58 10.67
C VAL A 542 -4.18 -4.36 11.88
N ALA A 543 -4.02 -5.38 12.74
CA ALA A 543 -3.09 -5.31 13.86
C ALA A 543 -1.64 -5.08 13.42
N LYS A 544 -1.20 -5.76 12.35
CA LYS A 544 0.15 -5.60 11.79
C LYS A 544 0.38 -4.21 11.21
N TRP A 545 -0.60 -3.65 10.49
CA TRP A 545 -0.50 -2.32 9.87
C TRP A 545 -0.56 -1.19 10.89
N THR A 546 -1.43 -1.31 11.88
CA THR A 546 -1.68 -0.25 12.88
C THR A 546 -0.86 -0.39 14.15
N GLY A 547 -0.26 -1.57 14.38
CA GLY A 547 0.40 -1.90 15.64
C GLY A 547 -0.57 -2.17 16.80
N ILE A 548 -1.87 -2.31 16.53
CA ILE A 548 -2.92 -2.54 17.53
C ILE A 548 -3.30 -4.01 17.52
N PRO A 549 -3.31 -4.73 18.65
CA PRO A 549 -3.69 -6.14 18.70
C PRO A 549 -5.21 -6.33 18.51
N VAL A 550 -5.69 -6.16 17.27
CA VAL A 550 -7.12 -6.19 16.92
C VAL A 550 -7.77 -7.56 17.17
N ALA A 551 -6.99 -8.65 17.06
CA ALA A 551 -7.49 -10.03 17.30
C ALA A 551 -7.96 -10.27 18.73
N LYS A 552 -7.45 -9.51 19.71
CA LYS A 552 -7.85 -9.61 21.13
C LYS A 552 -9.04 -8.73 21.50
N LEU A 553 -9.54 -7.91 20.58
CA LEU A 553 -10.55 -6.88 20.84
C LEU A 553 -12.00 -7.39 20.99
N ARG A 554 -12.30 -8.65 20.69
CA ARG A 554 -13.69 -9.11 20.57
C ARG A 554 -14.34 -9.75 21.79
N GLU A 555 -13.66 -10.61 22.50
CA GLU A 555 -14.24 -11.24 23.71
C GLU A 555 -13.55 -10.80 24.99
N GLY A 556 -12.23 -10.61 24.97
CA GLY A 556 -11.48 -10.14 26.14
C GLY A 556 -11.57 -8.65 26.45
N GLU A 557 -11.96 -7.80 25.49
CA GLU A 557 -12.00 -6.33 25.66
C GLU A 557 -13.14 -5.91 26.60
N ARG A 558 -14.32 -6.49 26.46
CA ARG A 558 -15.45 -6.22 27.37
C ARG A 558 -15.11 -6.62 28.80
N GLU A 559 -14.53 -7.79 29.00
CA GLU A 559 -14.10 -8.27 30.31
C GLU A 559 -12.94 -7.41 30.85
N LYS A 560 -11.94 -7.10 30.03
CA LYS A 560 -10.84 -6.22 30.43
C LYS A 560 -11.34 -4.83 30.87
N ILE A 561 -12.29 -4.23 30.13
CA ILE A 561 -12.85 -2.93 30.45
C ILE A 561 -13.71 -2.99 31.73
N LEU A 562 -14.46 -4.05 31.94
CA LEU A 562 -15.23 -4.25 33.16
C LEU A 562 -14.33 -4.39 34.41
N HIS A 563 -13.15 -5.02 34.24
CA HIS A 563 -12.16 -5.19 35.31
C HIS A 563 -10.99 -4.19 35.23
N LEU A 564 -11.15 -3.11 34.44
CA LEU A 564 -10.09 -2.12 34.22
C LEU A 564 -9.55 -1.54 35.54
N GLY A 565 -10.43 -1.25 36.49
CA GLY A 565 -10.03 -0.74 37.81
C GLY A 565 -9.09 -1.70 38.54
N GLU A 566 -9.40 -3.00 38.56
CA GLU A 566 -8.55 -4.03 39.18
C GLU A 566 -7.19 -4.16 38.51
N LEU A 567 -7.18 -4.06 37.18
CA LEU A 567 -5.95 -4.10 36.40
C LEU A 567 -5.05 -2.90 36.68
N LEU A 568 -5.64 -1.69 36.76
CA LEU A 568 -4.90 -0.46 37.07
C LEU A 568 -4.34 -0.47 38.50
N HIS A 569 -5.08 -1.01 39.49
CA HIS A 569 -4.61 -1.17 40.86
C HIS A 569 -3.41 -2.10 41.03
N LYS A 570 -3.15 -3.02 40.09
CA LYS A 570 -1.94 -3.84 40.09
C LYS A 570 -0.65 -3.03 39.93
N ARG A 571 -0.72 -1.86 39.29
CA ARG A 571 0.44 -0.97 39.05
C ARG A 571 0.36 0.34 39.82
N VAL A 572 -0.85 0.85 40.09
CA VAL A 572 -1.08 2.15 40.74
C VAL A 572 -1.66 1.90 42.13
N ILE A 573 -0.88 2.22 43.15
CA ILE A 573 -1.25 1.98 44.57
C ILE A 573 -1.62 3.29 45.25
N GLY A 574 -2.70 3.24 46.03
CA GLY A 574 -3.15 4.33 46.88
C GLY A 574 -3.77 5.53 46.15
N GLN A 575 -4.32 5.30 44.97
CA GLN A 575 -4.98 6.32 44.15
C GLN A 575 -6.40 5.86 43.73
N ASP A 576 -7.19 5.38 44.69
CA ASP A 576 -8.47 4.70 44.39
C ASP A 576 -9.46 5.62 43.69
N GLU A 577 -9.60 6.89 44.16
CA GLU A 577 -10.47 7.91 43.53
C GLU A 577 -10.05 8.17 42.08
N ALA A 578 -8.73 8.25 41.81
CA ALA A 578 -8.21 8.50 40.47
C ALA A 578 -8.49 7.33 39.51
N VAL A 579 -8.25 6.11 39.95
CA VAL A 579 -8.52 4.89 39.17
C VAL A 579 -9.99 4.73 38.87
N GLN A 580 -10.87 4.98 39.88
CA GLN A 580 -12.31 4.90 39.71
C GLN A 580 -12.83 5.89 38.67
N LYS A 581 -12.49 7.18 38.79
CA LYS A 581 -12.96 8.23 37.88
C LYS A 581 -12.51 7.97 36.43
N VAL A 582 -11.27 7.56 36.25
CA VAL A 582 -10.75 7.21 34.93
C VAL A 582 -11.48 6.00 34.34
N THR A 583 -11.68 4.96 35.16
CA THR A 583 -12.40 3.74 34.72
C THR A 583 -13.84 4.07 34.32
N GLU A 584 -14.55 4.86 35.10
CA GLU A 584 -15.94 5.27 34.80
C GLU A 584 -16.04 6.07 33.50
N ALA A 585 -15.11 7.01 33.26
CA ALA A 585 -15.09 7.79 32.00
C ALA A 585 -14.82 6.91 30.77
N ILE A 586 -13.89 5.97 30.88
CA ILE A 586 -13.58 5.01 29.80
C ILE A 586 -14.76 4.07 29.56
N LEU A 587 -15.41 3.58 30.62
CA LEU A 587 -16.62 2.76 30.50
C LEU A 587 -17.75 3.51 29.75
N ARG A 588 -18.00 4.79 30.07
CA ARG A 588 -18.98 5.62 29.35
C ARG A 588 -18.67 5.76 27.88
N SER A 589 -17.40 6.00 27.53
CA SER A 589 -16.95 6.12 26.14
C SER A 589 -17.09 4.80 25.36
N ARG A 590 -16.67 3.70 25.95
CA ARG A 590 -16.71 2.37 25.31
C ARG A 590 -18.11 1.77 25.21
N ALA A 591 -19.01 2.19 26.09
CA ALA A 591 -20.43 1.85 26.00
C ALA A 591 -21.17 2.62 24.87
N GLY A 592 -20.50 3.54 24.17
CA GLY A 592 -21.10 4.34 23.10
C GLY A 592 -22.06 5.43 23.59
N ILE A 593 -22.00 5.81 24.88
CA ILE A 593 -22.88 6.84 25.49
C ILE A 593 -22.23 8.22 25.38
N ALA A 594 -20.89 8.29 25.29
CA ALA A 594 -20.15 9.54 25.12
C ALA A 594 -20.26 10.08 23.68
N ASP A 595 -19.97 11.37 23.48
CA ASP A 595 -19.97 12.02 22.16
C ASP A 595 -18.90 11.34 21.25
N PRO A 596 -19.29 10.78 20.10
CA PRO A 596 -18.37 10.08 19.20
C PRO A 596 -17.34 11.02 18.54
N ASN A 597 -17.54 12.34 18.62
CA ASN A 597 -16.62 13.33 18.05
C ASN A 597 -15.51 13.77 19.00
N ARG A 598 -15.50 13.29 20.24
CA ARG A 598 -14.51 13.63 21.26
C ARG A 598 -13.51 12.50 21.49
N PRO A 599 -12.32 12.79 22.08
CA PRO A 599 -11.40 11.76 22.55
C PRO A 599 -12.06 10.73 23.47
N ILE A 600 -11.49 9.51 23.59
CA ILE A 600 -11.99 8.45 24.49
C ILE A 600 -12.16 8.96 25.94
N GLY A 601 -11.24 9.81 26.37
CA GLY A 601 -11.28 10.48 27.67
C GLY A 601 -10.27 11.61 27.75
N SER A 602 -10.58 12.61 28.54
CA SER A 602 -9.76 13.81 28.75
C SER A 602 -9.66 14.12 30.24
N PHE A 603 -8.44 14.05 30.78
CA PHE A 603 -8.19 14.10 32.23
C PHE A 603 -7.16 15.15 32.60
N LEU A 604 -7.40 15.89 33.69
CA LEU A 604 -6.38 16.72 34.31
C LEU A 604 -5.97 16.07 35.65
N PHE A 605 -4.71 15.65 35.72
CA PHE A 605 -4.12 15.04 36.91
C PHE A 605 -3.37 16.08 37.73
N LEU A 606 -3.87 16.35 38.95
CA LEU A 606 -3.32 17.33 39.90
C LEU A 606 -2.64 16.63 41.06
N GLY A 607 -1.54 17.18 41.53
CA GLY A 607 -0.88 16.65 42.73
C GLY A 607 0.63 16.78 42.72
N PRO A 608 1.28 16.50 43.85
CA PRO A 608 2.74 16.59 43.95
C PRO A 608 3.48 15.64 43.02
N THR A 609 4.78 15.85 42.92
CA THR A 609 5.64 14.99 42.11
C THR A 609 5.77 13.58 42.72
N GLY A 610 5.80 12.54 41.92
CA GLY A 610 6.11 11.18 42.37
C GLY A 610 4.94 10.43 43.02
N VAL A 611 3.68 10.89 42.88
CA VAL A 611 2.48 10.24 43.43
C VAL A 611 1.85 9.20 42.46
N GLY A 612 2.36 9.05 41.23
CA GLY A 612 1.85 8.07 40.30
C GLY A 612 1.11 8.60 39.08
N LYS A 613 1.06 9.91 38.81
CA LYS A 613 0.35 10.51 37.65
C LYS A 613 0.80 9.87 36.31
N THR A 614 2.10 9.85 36.06
CA THR A 614 2.67 9.26 34.80
C THR A 614 2.54 7.73 34.79
N GLU A 615 2.55 7.08 35.97
CA GLU A 615 2.40 5.62 36.05
C GLU A 615 0.97 5.19 35.70
N LEU A 616 -0.04 5.97 36.13
CA LEU A 616 -1.43 5.74 35.73
C LEU A 616 -1.59 5.88 34.20
N ALA A 617 -0.95 6.90 33.60
CA ALA A 617 -0.97 7.06 32.14
C ALA A 617 -0.35 5.86 31.40
N LYS A 618 0.79 5.33 31.90
CA LYS A 618 1.42 4.12 31.35
C LYS A 618 0.57 2.88 31.54
N SER A 619 -0.01 2.71 32.72
CA SER A 619 -0.90 1.59 33.00
C SER A 619 -2.14 1.61 32.12
N LEU A 620 -2.69 2.80 31.83
CA LEU A 620 -3.79 2.96 30.88
C LEU A 620 -3.39 2.56 29.44
N ALA A 621 -2.20 3.00 28.99
CA ALA A 621 -1.70 2.60 27.68
C ALA A 621 -1.54 1.09 27.57
N GLU A 622 -0.98 0.45 28.60
CA GLU A 622 -0.85 -1.00 28.64
C GLU A 622 -2.19 -1.74 28.68
N CYS A 623 -3.14 -1.27 29.52
CA CYS A 623 -4.44 -1.95 29.66
C CYS A 623 -5.33 -1.79 28.41
N LEU A 624 -5.31 -0.62 27.76
CA LEU A 624 -6.22 -0.30 26.68
C LEU A 624 -5.62 -0.52 25.29
N PHE A 625 -4.29 -0.38 25.16
CA PHE A 625 -3.57 -0.48 23.90
C PHE A 625 -2.49 -1.57 23.92
N ASP A 626 -2.50 -2.45 24.94
CA ASP A 626 -1.63 -3.62 25.16
C ASP A 626 -0.12 -3.32 25.11
N ASP A 627 0.30 -2.05 25.12
CA ASP A 627 1.71 -1.63 25.17
C ASP A 627 1.87 -0.32 25.94
N GLU A 628 2.72 -0.34 26.98
CA GLU A 628 3.04 0.86 27.76
C GLU A 628 3.78 1.94 26.94
N HIS A 629 4.31 1.60 25.75
CA HIS A 629 4.97 2.54 24.83
C HIS A 629 3.98 3.23 23.86
N ASN A 630 2.69 2.88 23.89
CA ASN A 630 1.66 3.58 23.16
C ASN A 630 1.25 4.87 23.90
N ILE A 631 2.26 5.65 24.26
CA ILE A 631 2.13 6.95 24.90
C ILE A 631 2.93 8.01 24.12
N VAL A 632 2.26 9.10 23.79
CA VAL A 632 2.88 10.30 23.20
C VAL A 632 3.08 11.30 24.32
N ARG A 633 4.30 11.44 24.82
CA ARG A 633 4.61 12.37 25.91
C ARG A 633 5.17 13.67 25.34
N ILE A 634 4.54 14.78 25.75
CA ILE A 634 4.94 16.14 25.39
C ILE A 634 5.17 16.93 26.67
N ASP A 635 6.40 17.38 26.86
CA ASP A 635 6.77 18.21 28.01
C ASP A 635 6.50 19.67 27.71
N MET A 636 5.58 20.30 28.45
CA MET A 636 5.15 21.66 28.18
C MET A 636 6.20 22.71 28.58
N THR A 637 7.26 22.34 29.27
CA THR A 637 8.41 23.23 29.51
C THR A 637 9.15 23.60 28.22
N GLU A 638 9.05 22.78 27.16
CA GLU A 638 9.60 23.09 25.83
C GLU A 638 8.70 24.06 25.02
N TYR A 639 7.47 24.30 25.47
CA TYR A 639 6.44 25.07 24.76
C TYR A 639 6.00 26.34 25.52
N MET A 640 6.92 26.95 26.23
CA MET A 640 6.67 28.20 26.98
C MET A 640 6.62 29.43 26.07
N GLU A 641 7.27 29.38 24.89
CA GLU A 641 7.33 30.48 23.96
C GLU A 641 6.35 30.29 22.78
N LYS A 642 5.83 31.41 22.23
CA LYS A 642 4.89 31.39 21.11
C LYS A 642 5.39 30.64 19.89
N PHE A 643 6.67 30.76 19.55
CA PHE A 643 7.26 30.05 18.42
C PHE A 643 7.34 28.53 18.61
N SER A 644 7.48 28.07 19.82
CA SER A 644 7.51 26.65 20.15
C SER A 644 6.17 25.96 19.89
N VAL A 645 5.05 26.71 19.97
CA VAL A 645 3.68 26.19 19.75
C VAL A 645 3.52 25.69 18.30
N SER A 646 4.11 26.37 17.33
CA SER A 646 4.08 25.90 15.92
C SER A 646 4.75 24.55 15.71
N ARG A 647 5.66 24.11 16.58
CA ARG A 647 6.25 22.76 16.53
C ARG A 647 5.24 21.65 16.83
N LEU A 648 4.13 21.95 17.53
CA LEU A 648 3.10 20.95 17.83
C LEU A 648 2.28 20.58 16.59
N ILE A 649 1.93 21.58 15.77
CA ILE A 649 1.05 21.42 14.59
C ILE A 649 1.77 21.59 13.24
N GLY A 650 3.07 21.96 13.26
CA GLY A 650 3.88 22.25 12.11
C GLY A 650 4.10 23.74 11.85
N ALA A 651 5.21 24.08 11.20
CA ALA A 651 5.54 25.46 10.84
C ALA A 651 4.64 25.95 9.67
N PRO A 652 4.25 27.23 9.64
CA PRO A 652 3.52 27.81 8.49
C PRO A 652 4.34 27.74 7.18
N PRO A 653 3.68 27.77 6.01
CA PRO A 653 4.37 27.78 4.72
C PRO A 653 5.42 28.89 4.62
N GLY A 654 6.63 28.53 4.19
CA GLY A 654 7.76 29.45 4.03
C GLY A 654 8.68 29.57 5.26
N TYR A 655 8.40 28.88 6.34
CA TYR A 655 9.29 28.80 7.52
C TYR A 655 10.08 27.48 7.52
N VAL A 656 11.27 27.51 8.13
CA VAL A 656 12.11 26.33 8.32
C VAL A 656 11.37 25.28 9.15
N GLY A 657 11.34 24.00 8.68
CA GLY A 657 10.61 22.92 9.34
C GLY A 657 9.18 22.70 8.84
N TYR A 658 8.73 23.39 7.78
CA TYR A 658 7.40 23.17 7.19
C TYR A 658 7.20 21.72 6.70
N ASP A 659 8.23 21.12 6.07
CA ASP A 659 8.17 19.75 5.54
C ASP A 659 8.25 18.66 6.62
N GLU A 660 8.70 18.99 7.83
CA GLU A 660 8.85 18.02 8.94
C GLU A 660 7.53 17.68 9.64
N GLY A 661 6.48 18.48 9.43
CA GLY A 661 5.19 18.34 10.12
C GLY A 661 5.24 18.72 11.60
N GLY A 662 4.10 18.62 12.30
CA GLY A 662 4.03 18.93 13.73
C GLY A 662 4.34 17.73 14.61
N GLN A 663 5.06 17.91 15.70
CA GLN A 663 5.45 16.82 16.61
C GLN A 663 4.23 16.09 17.19
N LEU A 664 3.19 16.82 17.62
CA LEU A 664 1.95 16.23 18.13
C LEU A 664 1.17 15.56 17.00
N THR A 665 0.96 16.28 15.90
CA THR A 665 0.13 15.80 14.77
C THR A 665 0.74 14.58 14.10
N GLU A 666 2.05 14.57 13.85
CA GLU A 666 2.74 13.41 13.27
C GLU A 666 2.79 12.20 14.22
N ALA A 667 3.00 12.43 15.54
CA ALA A 667 3.02 11.36 16.51
C ALA A 667 1.66 10.64 16.60
N VAL A 668 0.56 11.41 16.65
CA VAL A 668 -0.80 10.85 16.72
C VAL A 668 -1.21 10.24 15.38
N ARG A 669 -0.84 10.84 14.24
CA ARG A 669 -1.09 10.25 12.92
C ARG A 669 -0.46 8.87 12.78
N ARG A 670 0.75 8.68 13.31
CA ARG A 670 1.45 7.38 13.31
C ARG A 670 0.94 6.41 14.36
N LYS A 671 0.42 6.93 15.48
CA LYS A 671 -0.13 6.14 16.60
C LYS A 671 -1.50 6.69 17.01
N PRO A 672 -2.55 6.44 16.19
CA PRO A 672 -3.89 6.99 16.46
C PRO A 672 -4.54 6.43 17.73
N TYR A 673 -4.07 5.26 18.19
CA TYR A 673 -4.48 4.64 19.45
C TYR A 673 -3.37 4.80 20.47
N SER A 674 -3.41 5.91 21.20
CA SER A 674 -2.36 6.24 22.17
C SER A 674 -2.90 7.10 23.31
N VAL A 675 -2.16 7.09 24.41
CA VAL A 675 -2.32 8.06 25.48
C VAL A 675 -1.46 9.27 25.15
N VAL A 676 -2.07 10.43 24.99
CA VAL A 676 -1.33 11.69 24.78
C VAL A 676 -1.17 12.38 26.13
N LEU A 677 0.05 12.42 26.63
CA LEU A 677 0.39 12.98 27.93
C LEU A 677 1.07 14.35 27.77
N PHE A 678 0.37 15.41 28.18
CA PHE A 678 0.93 16.75 28.30
C PHE A 678 1.43 16.96 29.74
N ASP A 679 2.75 16.93 29.91
CA ASP A 679 3.38 17.04 31.23
C ASP A 679 3.62 18.52 31.57
N GLU A 680 3.37 18.92 32.83
CA GLU A 680 3.49 20.28 33.36
C GLU A 680 2.72 21.36 32.57
N ILE A 681 1.42 21.12 32.34
CA ILE A 681 0.57 21.94 31.45
C ILE A 681 0.51 23.43 31.92
N GLU A 682 0.76 23.72 33.18
CA GLU A 682 0.83 25.08 33.72
C GLU A 682 1.99 25.92 33.16
N LYS A 683 2.96 25.28 32.52
CA LYS A 683 4.10 25.95 31.90
C LYS A 683 3.84 26.34 30.43
N ALA A 684 2.79 25.78 29.84
CA ALA A 684 2.49 25.97 28.43
C ALA A 684 2.13 27.43 28.10
N HIS A 685 2.55 27.84 26.88
CA HIS A 685 2.09 29.13 26.33
C HIS A 685 0.56 29.16 26.16
N PRO A 686 -0.14 30.29 26.35
CA PRO A 686 -1.60 30.38 26.18
C PRO A 686 -2.15 29.85 24.85
N ASP A 687 -1.41 29.93 23.77
CA ASP A 687 -1.84 29.44 22.47
C ASP A 687 -1.93 27.90 22.38
N VAL A 688 -1.24 27.16 23.26
CA VAL A 688 -1.37 25.69 23.38
C VAL A 688 -2.79 25.33 23.79
N PHE A 689 -3.42 26.11 24.69
CA PHE A 689 -4.80 25.84 25.11
C PHE A 689 -5.80 25.98 23.96
N ASN A 690 -5.56 26.86 23.00
CA ASN A 690 -6.41 26.97 21.80
C ASN A 690 -6.36 25.69 20.93
N ILE A 691 -5.18 25.07 20.82
CA ILE A 691 -5.01 23.78 20.16
C ILE A 691 -5.74 22.68 20.93
N LEU A 692 -5.56 22.62 22.24
CA LEU A 692 -6.21 21.64 23.10
C LEU A 692 -7.73 21.78 23.08
N LEU A 693 -8.27 22.99 23.07
CA LEU A 693 -9.72 23.22 22.97
C LEU A 693 -10.29 22.60 21.68
N GLN A 694 -9.61 22.76 20.54
CA GLN A 694 -10.04 22.16 19.28
C GLN A 694 -10.01 20.61 19.34
N ILE A 695 -8.96 20.03 19.96
CA ILE A 695 -8.88 18.58 20.15
C ILE A 695 -10.00 18.06 21.07
N LEU A 696 -10.26 18.77 22.17
CA LEU A 696 -11.26 18.36 23.16
C LEU A 696 -12.71 18.51 22.67
N ASP A 697 -12.98 19.45 21.76
CA ASP A 697 -14.32 19.69 21.22
C ASP A 697 -14.60 18.85 19.97
N ASP A 698 -13.71 18.93 18.99
CA ASP A 698 -13.92 18.34 17.66
C ASP A 698 -13.23 16.96 17.51
N GLY A 699 -12.38 16.54 18.45
CA GLY A 699 -11.59 15.31 18.37
C GLY A 699 -10.62 15.29 17.20
N ARG A 700 -10.30 16.43 16.62
CA ARG A 700 -9.40 16.53 15.46
C ARG A 700 -8.68 17.87 15.43
N ILE A 701 -7.57 17.92 14.71
CA ILE A 701 -6.84 19.16 14.44
C ILE A 701 -6.30 19.14 13.02
N THR A 702 -6.25 20.31 12.37
CA THR A 702 -5.62 20.47 11.06
C THR A 702 -4.18 20.93 11.25
N ASP A 703 -3.23 20.20 10.65
CA ASP A 703 -1.81 20.56 10.69
C ASP A 703 -1.50 21.72 9.74
N SER A 704 -0.26 22.20 9.78
CA SER A 704 0.21 23.30 8.90
C SER A 704 0.21 22.95 7.41
N GLN A 705 0.15 21.68 7.05
CA GLN A 705 0.08 21.19 5.67
C GLN A 705 -1.37 21.00 5.19
N GLY A 706 -2.37 21.34 6.02
CA GLY A 706 -3.79 21.20 5.69
C GLY A 706 -4.36 19.82 5.95
N ARG A 707 -3.60 18.87 6.51
CA ARG A 707 -4.07 17.52 6.81
C ARG A 707 -4.80 17.50 8.15
N THR A 708 -5.95 16.85 8.19
CA THR A 708 -6.72 16.66 9.42
C THR A 708 -6.22 15.42 10.14
N VAL A 709 -5.82 15.58 11.40
CA VAL A 709 -5.38 14.49 12.29
C VAL A 709 -6.48 14.19 13.29
N ASP A 710 -6.86 12.92 13.39
CA ASP A 710 -7.94 12.44 14.26
C ASP A 710 -7.42 12.04 15.64
N PHE A 711 -8.05 12.58 16.71
CA PHE A 711 -7.76 12.29 18.10
C PHE A 711 -8.88 11.51 18.80
N LYS A 712 -9.94 11.11 18.10
CA LYS A 712 -11.12 10.45 18.70
C LYS A 712 -10.76 9.11 19.37
N ASN A 713 -9.70 8.46 18.92
CA ASN A 713 -9.21 7.20 19.47
C ASN A 713 -8.10 7.39 20.52
N THR A 714 -7.81 8.62 20.92
CA THR A 714 -6.77 8.91 21.93
C THR A 714 -7.37 9.17 23.31
N ILE A 715 -6.54 9.03 24.34
CA ILE A 715 -6.82 9.49 25.69
C ILE A 715 -5.90 10.66 25.97
N ILE A 716 -6.48 11.80 26.31
CA ILE A 716 -5.75 13.03 26.62
C ILE A 716 -5.54 13.12 28.14
N ILE A 717 -4.29 13.16 28.56
CA ILE A 717 -3.92 13.34 29.96
C ILE A 717 -3.04 14.58 30.11
N LEU A 718 -3.44 15.46 30.96
CA LEU A 718 -2.74 16.69 31.32
C LEU A 718 -2.24 16.52 32.75
N THR A 719 -0.96 16.75 33.03
CA THR A 719 -0.47 16.72 34.42
C THR A 719 -0.11 18.11 34.87
N SER A 720 -0.37 18.39 36.13
CA SER A 720 0.01 19.67 36.76
C SER A 720 0.40 19.48 38.23
N ASN A 721 1.30 20.33 38.65
CA ASN A 721 1.73 20.44 40.04
C ASN A 721 1.09 21.64 40.80
N LEU A 722 0.14 22.33 40.13
CA LEU A 722 -0.57 23.44 40.74
C LEU A 722 -1.32 22.97 41.99
N GLY A 723 -1.29 23.81 43.06
CA GLY A 723 -1.96 23.51 44.29
C GLY A 723 -1.35 22.39 45.14
N SER A 724 -0.21 21.83 44.75
CA SER A 724 0.44 20.69 45.44
C SER A 724 0.73 20.97 46.90
N GLN A 725 1.06 22.23 47.25
CA GLN A 725 1.30 22.65 48.63
C GLN A 725 0.04 22.50 49.49
N TYR A 726 -1.12 22.93 48.98
CA TYR A 726 -2.40 22.78 49.71
C TYR A 726 -2.79 21.30 49.90
N LEU A 727 -2.43 20.45 48.96
CA LEU A 727 -2.66 19.00 49.10
C LEU A 727 -1.76 18.37 50.15
N LEU A 728 -0.50 18.83 50.27
CA LEU A 728 0.45 18.34 51.26
C LEU A 728 0.09 18.83 52.70
N ASP A 729 -0.32 20.11 52.82
CA ASP A 729 -0.66 20.71 54.08
C ASP A 729 -2.06 20.29 54.57
N GLY A 730 -2.92 19.85 53.69
CA GLY A 730 -4.33 19.48 53.96
C GLY A 730 -4.62 18.01 54.17
N ILE A 731 -3.58 17.16 54.36
CA ILE A 731 -3.77 15.72 54.66
C ILE A 731 -4.16 15.51 56.12
N GLY A 732 -5.25 14.77 56.34
CA GLY A 732 -5.66 14.29 57.68
C GLY A 732 -4.80 13.09 58.13
N GLU A 733 -4.89 12.72 59.43
CA GLU A 733 -4.24 11.55 59.99
C GLU A 733 -4.70 10.23 59.33
N ASP A 734 -5.89 10.24 58.73
CA ASP A 734 -6.51 9.19 57.95
C ASP A 734 -5.97 9.09 56.49
N GLY A 735 -5.13 10.05 56.05
CA GLY A 735 -4.59 10.10 54.67
C GLY A 735 -5.54 10.74 53.63
N GLU A 736 -6.70 11.23 54.07
CA GLU A 736 -7.68 11.90 53.23
C GLU A 736 -7.37 13.42 53.09
N ILE A 737 -7.67 13.98 51.91
CA ILE A 737 -7.51 15.41 51.65
C ILE A 737 -8.74 16.17 52.20
N SER A 738 -8.50 17.16 53.06
CA SER A 738 -9.58 18.00 53.60
C SER A 738 -10.32 18.76 52.49
N GLN A 739 -11.64 18.98 52.69
CA GLN A 739 -12.45 19.72 51.72
C GLN A 739 -11.93 21.14 51.48
N SER A 740 -11.40 21.80 52.52
CA SER A 740 -10.78 23.10 52.40
C SER A 740 -9.56 23.13 51.50
N ALA A 741 -8.75 22.07 51.54
CA ALA A 741 -7.60 21.93 50.62
C ALA A 741 -8.06 21.69 49.17
N LYS A 742 -9.07 20.83 48.96
CA LYS A 742 -9.67 20.62 47.62
C LYS A 742 -10.22 21.95 47.07
N ASP A 743 -10.91 22.74 47.86
CA ASP A 743 -11.46 24.03 47.44
C ASP A 743 -10.37 25.07 47.14
N ALA A 744 -9.27 25.09 47.91
CA ALA A 744 -8.11 25.93 47.64
C ALA A 744 -7.43 25.60 46.33
N VAL A 745 -7.20 24.30 46.04
CA VAL A 745 -6.65 23.81 44.75
C VAL A 745 -7.55 24.18 43.58
N MET A 746 -8.87 24.01 43.73
CA MET A 746 -9.82 24.40 42.68
C MET A 746 -9.83 25.92 42.47
N GLY A 747 -9.61 26.71 43.54
CA GLY A 747 -9.46 28.17 43.46
C GLY A 747 -8.22 28.59 42.69
N GLU A 748 -7.10 27.90 42.88
CA GLU A 748 -5.85 28.15 42.16
C GLU A 748 -5.97 27.73 40.67
N LEU A 749 -6.58 26.59 40.39
CA LEU A 749 -6.88 26.12 39.03
C LEU A 749 -7.70 27.14 38.22
N ARG A 750 -8.78 27.68 38.82
CA ARG A 750 -9.62 28.71 38.18
C ARG A 750 -8.89 30.01 37.88
N ARG A 751 -7.80 30.30 38.62
CA ARG A 751 -6.92 31.45 38.33
C ARG A 751 -5.92 31.17 37.21
N ALA A 752 -5.44 29.91 37.13
CA ALA A 752 -4.43 29.51 36.16
C ALA A 752 -5.01 29.18 34.77
N PHE A 753 -6.20 28.58 34.73
CA PHE A 753 -6.83 28.11 33.52
C PHE A 753 -8.17 28.79 33.24
N ARG A 754 -8.48 29.02 31.97
CA ARG A 754 -9.78 29.59 31.58
C ARG A 754 -10.92 28.61 31.90
N PRO A 755 -12.07 29.11 32.36
CA PRO A 755 -13.22 28.26 32.68
C PRO A 755 -13.68 27.40 31.50
N GLU A 756 -13.61 27.91 30.28
CA GLU A 756 -13.98 27.22 29.07
C GLU A 756 -13.11 25.96 28.84
N PHE A 757 -11.82 25.99 29.19
CA PHE A 757 -10.92 24.85 29.08
C PHE A 757 -11.24 23.77 30.13
N LEU A 758 -11.43 24.18 31.40
CA LEU A 758 -11.75 23.24 32.48
C LEU A 758 -13.09 22.52 32.27
N ASN A 759 -14.08 23.20 31.67
CA ASN A 759 -15.39 22.63 31.37
C ASN A 759 -15.38 21.63 30.19
N ARG A 760 -14.31 21.55 29.43
CA ARG A 760 -14.16 20.60 28.30
C ARG A 760 -13.49 19.31 28.72
N LEU A 761 -12.86 19.26 29.86
CA LEU A 761 -12.28 18.07 30.45
C LEU A 761 -13.37 17.17 31.03
N ASP A 762 -13.26 15.87 30.84
CA ASP A 762 -14.19 14.91 31.39
C ASP A 762 -14.07 14.84 32.92
N GLU A 763 -12.83 14.81 33.44
CA GLU A 763 -12.58 14.75 34.86
C GLU A 763 -11.31 15.52 35.25
N THR A 764 -11.42 16.24 36.39
CA THR A 764 -10.25 16.79 37.10
C THR A 764 -9.98 15.92 38.33
N ILE A 765 -8.82 15.31 38.38
CA ILE A 765 -8.47 14.26 39.36
C ILE A 765 -7.33 14.71 40.22
N MET A 766 -7.57 14.71 41.54
CA MET A 766 -6.57 15.06 42.55
C MET A 766 -5.90 13.78 43.07
N PHE A 767 -4.60 13.72 42.89
CA PHE A 767 -3.78 12.60 43.36
C PHE A 767 -3.42 12.84 44.83
N HIS A 768 -3.68 11.83 45.63
CA HIS A 768 -3.34 11.84 47.03
C HIS A 768 -1.82 11.69 47.23
N PRO A 769 -1.23 12.44 48.17
CA PRO A 769 0.13 12.15 48.59
C PRO A 769 0.26 10.74 49.16
N LEU A 770 1.40 10.07 48.88
CA LEU A 770 1.59 8.67 49.28
C LEU A 770 1.80 8.52 50.77
N THR A 771 1.08 7.59 51.39
CA THR A 771 1.27 7.21 52.81
C THR A 771 2.35 6.15 52.95
N LYS A 772 2.86 5.97 54.19
CA LYS A 772 3.84 4.88 54.46
C LYS A 772 3.31 3.48 54.12
N ALA A 773 2.01 3.26 54.32
CA ALA A 773 1.34 2.00 53.95
C ALA A 773 1.40 1.73 52.44
N ASN A 774 1.22 2.76 51.62
CA ASN A 774 1.25 2.62 50.14
C ASN A 774 2.65 2.32 49.62
N LEU A 775 3.69 2.75 50.34
CA LEU A 775 5.09 2.56 49.90
C LEU A 775 5.53 1.09 49.93
N GLY A 776 4.98 0.28 50.81
CA GLY A 776 5.26 -1.19 50.82
C GLY A 776 4.88 -1.88 49.51
N GLY A 777 3.66 -1.62 49.03
CA GLY A 777 3.19 -2.14 47.78
C GLY A 777 3.97 -1.60 46.53
N ILE A 778 4.39 -0.32 46.59
CA ILE A 778 5.22 0.27 45.50
C ILE A 778 6.58 -0.41 45.45
N ILE A 779 7.19 -0.71 46.61
CA ILE A 779 8.44 -1.48 46.64
C ILE A 779 8.24 -2.87 46.04
N ASP A 780 7.14 -3.55 46.38
CA ASP A 780 6.86 -4.88 45.82
C ASP A 780 6.76 -4.88 44.31
N ILE A 781 6.14 -3.86 43.71
CA ILE A 781 6.09 -3.69 42.25
C ILE A 781 7.49 -3.44 41.67
N MET A 782 8.30 -2.59 42.30
CA MET A 782 9.68 -2.32 41.85
C MET A 782 10.56 -3.56 41.94
N VAL A 783 10.42 -4.34 43.02
CA VAL A 783 11.14 -5.61 43.24
C VAL A 783 10.71 -6.66 42.24
N GLU A 784 9.44 -6.74 41.91
CA GLU A 784 8.94 -7.67 40.89
C GLU A 784 9.53 -7.39 39.51
N SER A 785 9.69 -6.13 39.15
CA SER A 785 10.40 -5.72 37.93
C SER A 785 11.88 -6.19 37.95
N LEU A 786 12.52 -6.11 39.12
CA LEU A 786 13.89 -6.60 39.30
C LEU A 786 13.97 -8.13 39.25
N ARG A 787 12.99 -8.85 39.84
CA ARG A 787 12.87 -10.32 39.76
C ARG A 787 12.78 -10.78 38.32
N LYS A 788 11.97 -10.14 37.49
CA LYS A 788 11.86 -10.47 36.04
C LYS A 788 13.21 -10.38 35.34
N ARG A 789 13.98 -9.29 35.57
CA ARG A 789 15.32 -9.13 35.01
C ARG A 789 16.35 -10.16 35.49
N LEU A 790 16.21 -10.61 36.74
CA LEU A 790 17.10 -11.66 37.31
C LEU A 790 16.68 -13.06 36.86
N ALA A 791 15.41 -13.32 36.59
CA ALA A 791 14.92 -14.57 36.05
C ALA A 791 15.57 -14.94 34.70
N ASP A 792 15.85 -13.95 33.84
CA ASP A 792 16.58 -14.13 32.57
C ASP A 792 18.01 -14.69 32.80
N ARG A 793 18.55 -14.55 34.01
CA ARG A 793 19.83 -15.11 34.45
C ARG A 793 19.69 -16.34 35.33
N ALA A 794 18.50 -16.92 35.43
CA ALA A 794 18.15 -18.04 36.28
C ALA A 794 18.43 -17.77 37.78
N LEU A 795 18.27 -16.51 38.26
CA LEU A 795 18.44 -16.10 39.65
C LEU A 795 17.09 -15.71 40.26
N LYS A 796 16.89 -16.05 41.55
CA LYS A 796 15.70 -15.64 42.32
C LYS A 796 16.07 -14.53 43.29
N LEU A 797 15.12 -13.61 43.56
CA LEU A 797 15.30 -12.50 44.50
C LEU A 797 14.21 -12.53 45.58
N GLU A 798 14.65 -12.49 46.84
CA GLU A 798 13.79 -12.30 48.00
C GLU A 798 14.24 -11.09 48.80
N ILE A 799 13.30 -10.29 49.26
CA ILE A 799 13.57 -9.13 50.12
C ILE A 799 12.77 -9.31 51.41
N THR A 800 13.48 -9.26 52.54
CA THR A 800 12.84 -9.40 53.88
C THR A 800 12.02 -8.18 54.23
N ASP A 801 11.03 -8.31 55.11
CA ASP A 801 10.22 -7.19 55.57
C ASP A 801 11.06 -6.13 56.36
N ALA A 802 12.11 -6.58 57.07
CA ALA A 802 13.06 -5.68 57.68
C ALA A 802 13.81 -4.80 56.67
N ALA A 803 14.25 -5.38 55.53
CA ALA A 803 14.87 -4.65 54.45
C ALA A 803 13.87 -3.68 53.80
N LYS A 804 12.62 -4.09 53.61
CA LYS A 804 11.56 -3.19 53.08
C LYS A 804 11.33 -1.97 53.98
N GLN A 805 11.22 -2.17 55.28
CA GLN A 805 11.08 -1.08 56.26
C GLN A 805 12.27 -0.12 56.26
N LEU A 806 13.47 -0.65 56.12
CA LEU A 806 14.66 0.20 56.02
C LEU A 806 14.67 1.00 54.71
N ILE A 807 14.30 0.41 53.60
CA ILE A 807 14.19 1.08 52.30
C ILE A 807 13.15 2.21 52.38
N ILE A 808 11.96 1.97 53.01
CA ILE A 808 10.92 2.99 53.23
C ILE A 808 11.50 4.15 54.06
N SER A 809 12.15 3.83 55.18
CA SER A 809 12.59 4.87 56.12
C SER A 809 13.67 5.77 55.51
N ARG A 810 14.52 5.26 54.64
CA ARG A 810 15.63 6.02 54.04
C ARG A 810 15.28 6.60 52.65
N GLY A 811 14.32 6.01 51.97
CA GLY A 811 13.97 6.36 50.60
C GLY A 811 12.73 7.23 50.46
N TYR A 812 11.98 7.50 51.53
CA TYR A 812 10.74 8.30 51.49
C TYR A 812 10.97 9.76 51.82
N ASP A 813 10.45 10.63 50.98
CA ASP A 813 10.37 12.06 51.18
C ASP A 813 8.93 12.52 50.86
N PRO A 814 8.19 13.14 51.81
CA PRO A 814 6.81 13.58 51.57
C PRO A 814 6.65 14.56 50.39
N LEU A 815 7.66 15.39 50.12
CA LEU A 815 7.67 16.37 49.03
C LEU A 815 7.88 15.76 47.64
N TYR A 816 8.69 14.70 47.56
CA TYR A 816 9.09 14.09 46.29
C TYR A 816 8.48 12.71 46.02
N GLY A 817 7.63 12.22 46.94
CA GLY A 817 6.89 10.96 46.81
C GLY A 817 7.76 9.73 46.67
N ALA A 818 7.46 8.90 45.68
CA ALA A 818 8.22 7.64 45.39
C ALA A 818 9.48 7.84 44.54
N ARG A 819 9.81 9.01 44.01
CA ARG A 819 11.02 9.24 43.19
C ARG A 819 12.33 8.99 43.97
N PRO A 820 12.51 9.48 45.20
CA PRO A 820 13.68 9.18 46.00
C PRO A 820 13.80 7.69 46.33
N LEU A 821 12.66 7.03 46.59
CA LEU A 821 12.60 5.60 46.87
C LEU A 821 13.20 4.73 45.71
N ARG A 822 12.85 5.07 44.49
CA ARG A 822 13.42 4.39 43.30
C ARG A 822 14.91 4.57 43.20
N ARG A 823 15.42 5.80 43.41
CA ARG A 823 16.86 6.10 43.40
C ARG A 823 17.59 5.35 44.50
N TYR A 824 17.01 5.30 45.71
CA TYR A 824 17.58 4.58 46.81
C TYR A 824 17.64 3.07 46.54
N LEU A 825 16.58 2.47 46.01
CA LEU A 825 16.54 1.07 45.64
C LEU A 825 17.59 0.74 44.58
N GLN A 826 17.75 1.58 43.60
CA GLN A 826 18.77 1.44 42.55
C GLN A 826 20.19 1.55 43.11
N ALA A 827 20.45 2.58 43.93
CA ALA A 827 21.79 2.83 44.50
C ALA A 827 22.20 1.80 45.55
N SER A 828 21.27 1.32 46.37
CA SER A 828 21.57 0.44 47.49
C SER A 828 21.31 -1.02 47.16
N VAL A 829 20.09 -1.39 46.67
CA VAL A 829 19.72 -2.79 46.44
C VAL A 829 20.28 -3.34 45.12
N GLU A 830 20.07 -2.63 44.00
CA GLU A 830 20.57 -3.12 42.68
C GLU A 830 22.09 -3.18 42.67
N THR A 831 22.78 -2.19 43.27
CA THR A 831 24.24 -2.17 43.37
C THR A 831 24.76 -3.30 44.25
N LEU A 832 24.10 -3.62 45.36
CA LEU A 832 24.44 -4.71 46.24
C LEU A 832 24.29 -6.05 45.52
N ILE A 833 23.14 -6.29 44.84
CA ILE A 833 22.92 -7.47 44.04
C ILE A 833 23.96 -7.61 42.91
N ALA A 834 24.28 -6.50 42.23
CA ALA A 834 25.29 -6.52 41.16
C ALA A 834 26.67 -6.90 41.67
N ARG A 835 27.07 -6.41 42.87
CA ARG A 835 28.33 -6.85 43.49
C ARG A 835 28.35 -8.33 43.82
N THR A 836 27.25 -8.88 44.36
CA THR A 836 27.14 -10.31 44.69
C THR A 836 27.16 -11.19 43.41
N ILE A 837 26.57 -10.75 42.33
CA ILE A 837 26.63 -11.46 41.04
C ILE A 837 28.07 -11.44 40.48
N LEU A 838 28.77 -10.30 40.59
CA LEU A 838 30.11 -10.12 40.02
C LEU A 838 31.19 -10.80 40.88
N SER A 839 30.94 -11.09 42.17
CA SER A 839 31.86 -11.85 43.00
C SER A 839 32.00 -13.32 42.57
N GLY A 840 31.11 -13.81 41.72
CA GLY A 840 31.21 -15.15 41.12
C GLY A 840 30.81 -16.32 42.01
N GLU A 841 30.26 -16.09 43.20
CA GLU A 841 29.85 -17.12 44.18
C GLU A 841 28.47 -17.72 43.95
N LEU A 842 27.70 -17.22 42.95
CA LEU A 842 26.31 -17.64 42.67
C LEU A 842 26.23 -18.67 41.55
N SER A 843 25.66 -19.84 41.90
CA SER A 843 25.31 -20.84 40.90
C SER A 843 23.96 -20.56 40.21
N ALA A 844 23.75 -21.05 38.99
CA ALA A 844 22.45 -20.97 38.32
C ALA A 844 21.34 -21.59 39.19
N GLY A 845 20.27 -20.89 39.44
CA GLY A 845 19.17 -21.26 40.31
C GLY A 845 19.28 -20.77 41.76
N ALA A 846 20.36 -20.02 42.11
CA ALA A 846 20.54 -19.48 43.45
C ALA A 846 19.49 -18.40 43.79
N THR A 847 19.10 -18.35 45.06
CA THR A 847 18.19 -17.31 45.61
C THR A 847 19.06 -16.26 46.35
N ILE A 848 18.96 -15.01 45.92
CA ILE A 848 19.58 -13.84 46.54
C ILE A 848 18.58 -13.29 47.55
N THR A 849 18.94 -13.30 48.84
CA THR A 849 18.12 -12.71 49.91
C THR A 849 18.73 -11.39 50.38
N VAL A 850 17.95 -10.30 50.21
CA VAL A 850 18.32 -8.98 50.73
C VAL A 850 17.67 -8.78 52.08
N ASP A 851 18.50 -8.59 53.11
CA ASP A 851 18.11 -8.42 54.51
C ASP A 851 18.65 -7.13 55.11
N ALA A 852 18.11 -6.68 56.23
CA ALA A 852 18.59 -5.54 57.01
C ALA A 852 19.25 -5.99 58.30
N VAL A 853 20.54 -5.76 58.46
CA VAL A 853 21.33 -6.09 59.66
C VAL A 853 22.06 -4.83 60.11
N ASP A 854 21.91 -4.50 61.40
CA ASP A 854 22.47 -3.31 62.05
C ASP A 854 22.20 -1.98 61.31
N GLY A 855 21.03 -1.90 60.63
CA GLY A 855 20.63 -0.69 59.91
C GLY A 855 21.25 -0.54 58.52
N GLU A 856 21.91 -1.60 57.98
CA GLU A 856 22.41 -1.64 56.60
C GLU A 856 21.79 -2.82 55.84
N LEU A 857 21.72 -2.64 54.51
CA LEU A 857 21.23 -3.72 53.60
C LEU A 857 22.38 -4.69 53.31
N VAL A 858 22.14 -5.98 53.46
CA VAL A 858 23.09 -7.06 53.25
C VAL A 858 22.47 -8.10 52.31
N CYS A 859 23.26 -8.59 51.35
CA CYS A 859 22.86 -9.76 50.54
C CYS A 859 23.41 -11.04 51.17
N ARG A 860 22.53 -12.04 51.23
CA ARG A 860 22.88 -13.42 51.65
C ARG A 860 22.49 -14.39 50.56
#